data_ff7ca5d90ff996a57eb6609a50d541d4
#
_entry.id   ff7ca5d90ff996a57eb6609a50d541d4
#
_cell.length_a   1.000
_cell.length_b   1.000
_cell.length_c   1.000
_cell.angle_alpha   90.00
_cell.angle_beta   90.00
_cell.angle_gamma   90.00
#
_symmetry.space_group_name_H-M   'P 1'
#
loop_
_entity.id
_entity.type
_entity.pdbx_description
1 polymer ?
#
loop_
_entity_poly.entity_id
_entity_poly.type
_entity_poly.pdbx_seq_one_letter_code
_entity_poly.pdbx_strand_id
1 'polypeptide(L)'
;MRMRIHFSFALVCLLALYIRSFSAFYLPGLAPVSFCDEESKAGEDCQTDIQLFVNRLDSVESVLPYEYDVFDFCKDAKELRPSENLGQVLFGERIESSPYKFKFNEGFKCKLVCSTKTYKQGNKDDIAKLDFIKMGMQLNYQHHWIIDNMPVTWCYDVEDGQKYCNPGFPIGCLVAGDGRAKDACVINSEFNKKNTFYVFNHVDIKIKYHSGKQEGWTGARLVAATLEPKSIKHTDEKNLNCDGGNPMEVPAEFNGDVSIIYTYAVTFEEDNTIKWASRWDYILVSMPHTNIQWFSIMNSLVIVLFLSGMVAMIMLRTLHKDIARYNQVDQGDLIKVPSTKEKSTLYEDAQEESGWKQVHGDVFRPPRKGMLLSVFLGQGTQIFIMTFITLFLACLGFLSPANRGALMTCAVVLWVLLGTPAGYVSARLYKTFGGEKWKTNVLLTALLCPGIVFADFFLMNLILWGEGSSAAIPFGTLVAILALWFGISVPLTFVGAYFGFKKPAIEQPVRTNQIPRQIPEQSFFTKPIPGIVMGGILPFGCIFIQLFFILNSIWSHQMYYMFGFLFLVFIILLITCSEATILLCYFHLCAEDYHWWWRSFLTSGFTAVYLFIYAVHYFFSKLQIIGMASTILYFGYTMIMVLIFFLFTGTIGFFACFWFVNKIYSVVKVD
;
A
#
# COMPACT_ATOMS: atom_id res chain seq x y z
N MET A 1 -29.95 17.46 23.69
CA MET A 1 -29.04 16.57 23.02
C MET A 1 -29.39 16.31 21.55
N ARG A 2 -30.64 16.12 21.16
CA ARG A 2 -31.09 15.96 19.76
C ARG A 2 -30.73 17.13 18.82
N MET A 3 -30.80 18.36 19.28
CA MET A 3 -30.55 19.56 18.47
C MET A 3 -29.06 19.73 18.06
N ARG A 4 -28.10 19.22 18.86
CA ARG A 4 -26.66 19.25 18.51
C ARG A 4 -26.28 18.22 17.44
N ILE A 5 -26.97 17.08 17.37
CA ILE A 5 -26.71 16.04 16.38
C ILE A 5 -27.17 16.49 14.98
N HIS A 6 -28.36 17.14 14.90
CA HIS A 6 -28.84 17.69 13.62
C HIS A 6 -27.99 18.84 13.10
N PHE A 7 -27.41 19.65 13.98
CA PHE A 7 -26.52 20.74 13.58
C PHE A 7 -25.19 20.23 13.06
N SER A 8 -24.63 19.18 13.67
CA SER A 8 -23.39 18.52 13.18
C SER A 8 -23.61 17.83 11.84
N PHE A 9 -24.76 17.18 11.64
CA PHE A 9 -25.07 16.50 10.37
C PHE A 9 -25.31 17.52 9.23
N ALA A 10 -26.03 18.61 9.52
CA ALA A 10 -26.20 19.70 8.56
C ALA A 10 -24.88 20.41 8.20
N LEU A 11 -23.96 20.57 9.16
CA LEU A 11 -22.65 21.15 8.94
C LEU A 11 -21.77 20.24 8.09
N VAL A 12 -21.81 18.93 8.29
CA VAL A 12 -21.09 17.93 7.47
C VAL A 12 -21.67 17.86 6.06
N CYS A 13 -23.00 17.93 5.89
CA CYS A 13 -23.63 17.98 4.58
C CYS A 13 -23.34 19.30 3.84
N LEU A 14 -23.30 20.43 4.54
CA LEU A 14 -22.91 21.72 3.98
C LEU A 14 -21.44 21.75 3.59
N LEU A 15 -20.55 21.18 4.41
CA LEU A 15 -19.13 20.99 4.07
C LEU A 15 -18.97 20.08 2.84
N ALA A 16 -19.72 18.98 2.77
CA ALA A 16 -19.69 18.06 1.63
C ALA A 16 -20.25 18.71 0.34
N LEU A 17 -21.23 19.58 0.44
CA LEU A 17 -21.76 20.37 -0.69
C LEU A 17 -20.79 21.48 -1.12
N TYR A 18 -20.06 22.06 -0.17
CA TYR A 18 -19.04 23.08 -0.45
C TYR A 18 -17.81 22.50 -1.14
N ILE A 19 -17.46 21.24 -0.83
CA ILE A 19 -16.35 20.51 -1.46
C ILE A 19 -16.60 20.23 -2.95
N ARG A 20 -17.87 20.15 -3.40
CA ARG A 20 -18.20 19.98 -4.83
C ARG A 20 -17.88 21.20 -5.71
N SER A 21 -17.62 22.36 -5.12
CA SER A 21 -17.31 23.61 -5.85
C SER A 21 -15.81 23.94 -5.89
N PHE A 22 -14.97 23.14 -5.27
CA PHE A 22 -13.52 23.31 -5.38
C PHE A 22 -13.02 22.59 -6.63
N SER A 23 -12.82 23.36 -7.72
CA SER A 23 -11.85 23.01 -8.75
C SER A 23 -10.53 22.65 -8.06
N ALA A 24 -9.95 21.51 -8.41
CA ALA A 24 -8.79 20.89 -7.81
C ALA A 24 -7.77 21.93 -7.28
N PHE A 25 -7.64 22.04 -5.96
CA PHE A 25 -6.58 22.79 -5.31
C PHE A 25 -5.35 21.89 -5.30
N TYR A 26 -4.47 22.09 -6.28
CA TYR A 26 -3.15 21.47 -6.22
C TYR A 26 -2.30 22.19 -5.20
N LEU A 27 -1.81 21.47 -4.20
CA LEU A 27 -0.77 22.01 -3.33
C LEU A 27 0.43 22.43 -4.19
N PRO A 28 1.06 23.57 -3.92
CA PRO A 28 2.24 24.04 -4.67
C PRO A 28 3.41 23.09 -4.39
N GLY A 29 3.55 22.05 -5.20
CA GLY A 29 4.70 21.13 -5.17
C GLY A 29 5.70 21.42 -6.26
N LEU A 30 5.22 21.86 -7.44
CA LEU A 30 6.06 22.15 -8.60
C LEU A 30 5.50 23.38 -9.31
N ALA A 31 6.36 24.36 -9.52
CA ALA A 31 6.02 25.49 -10.37
C ALA A 31 5.90 25.02 -11.84
N PRO A 32 4.91 25.47 -12.59
CA PRO A 32 4.81 25.14 -14.00
C PRO A 32 6.02 25.70 -14.77
N VAL A 33 6.65 24.84 -15.56
CA VAL A 33 7.72 25.24 -16.47
C VAL A 33 7.09 25.70 -17.77
N SER A 34 7.44 26.92 -18.20
CA SER A 34 7.02 27.46 -19.49
C SER A 34 8.10 27.21 -20.54
N PHE A 35 7.71 26.70 -21.71
CA PHE A 35 8.58 26.45 -22.85
C PHE A 35 8.29 27.46 -23.99
N CYS A 36 9.31 27.81 -24.73
CA CYS A 36 9.18 28.71 -25.88
C CYS A 36 10.16 28.35 -26.99
N ASP A 37 9.85 28.81 -28.21
CA ASP A 37 10.71 28.70 -29.38
C ASP A 37 11.95 29.57 -29.21
N GLU A 38 13.06 29.22 -29.83
CA GLU A 38 14.31 30.03 -29.80
C GLU A 38 14.10 31.50 -30.30
N GLU A 39 13.19 31.68 -31.25
CA GLU A 39 12.86 33.01 -31.78
C GLU A 39 12.09 33.88 -30.79
N SER A 40 11.33 33.29 -29.87
CA SER A 40 10.50 33.98 -28.87
C SER A 40 11.25 34.27 -27.57
N LYS A 41 12.49 33.81 -27.38
CA LYS A 41 13.26 33.87 -26.16
C LYS A 41 13.72 35.26 -25.70
N ALA A 42 13.56 36.30 -26.51
CA ALA A 42 14.01 37.63 -26.21
C ALA A 42 13.17 38.30 -25.12
N GLY A 43 13.44 38.00 -23.87
CA GLY A 43 12.93 38.74 -22.71
C GLY A 43 12.01 37.97 -21.75
N GLU A 44 11.86 36.67 -21.87
CA GLU A 44 10.95 35.85 -21.03
C GLU A 44 11.64 34.72 -20.28
N ASP A 45 11.17 34.45 -19.05
CA ASP A 45 11.60 33.31 -18.21
C ASP A 45 11.02 31.99 -18.77
N CYS A 46 11.43 31.57 -19.97
CA CYS A 46 11.01 30.29 -20.55
C CYS A 46 12.20 29.45 -21.02
N GLN A 47 12.03 28.15 -21.01
CA GLN A 47 13.04 27.18 -21.42
C GLN A 47 12.82 26.76 -22.88
N THR A 48 13.91 26.57 -23.61
CA THR A 48 13.87 26.05 -25.01
C THR A 48 14.18 24.58 -25.03
N ASP A 49 15.09 24.10 -24.15
CA ASP A 49 15.53 22.73 -24.11
C ASP A 49 14.60 21.90 -23.23
N ILE A 50 14.10 20.79 -23.76
CA ILE A 50 13.31 19.82 -23.01
C ILE A 50 14.24 18.68 -22.59
N GLN A 51 14.35 18.47 -21.28
CA GLN A 51 15.13 17.36 -20.72
C GLN A 51 14.25 16.14 -20.54
N LEU A 52 14.66 15.03 -21.15
CA LEU A 52 14.12 13.71 -20.89
C LEU A 52 15.04 13.03 -19.86
N PHE A 53 14.45 12.56 -18.79
CA PHE A 53 15.13 11.76 -17.76
C PHE A 53 14.77 10.29 -17.92
N VAL A 54 15.72 9.42 -17.62
CA VAL A 54 15.50 7.98 -17.51
C VAL A 54 15.48 7.59 -16.05
N ASN A 55 14.66 6.61 -15.71
CA ASN A 55 14.60 6.04 -14.37
C ASN A 55 15.09 4.58 -14.42
N ARG A 56 15.05 3.89 -13.30
CA ARG A 56 15.30 2.46 -13.22
C ARG A 56 14.45 1.68 -14.23
N LEU A 57 14.94 0.51 -14.62
CA LEU A 57 14.13 -0.48 -15.32
C LEU A 57 13.59 -1.50 -14.32
N ASP A 58 12.32 -1.81 -14.44
CA ASP A 58 11.66 -2.84 -13.61
C ASP A 58 10.85 -3.82 -14.45
N SER A 59 10.46 -4.92 -13.84
CA SER A 59 9.67 -5.97 -14.46
C SER A 59 8.65 -6.51 -13.48
N VAL A 60 7.50 -6.92 -13.99
CA VAL A 60 6.47 -7.65 -13.21
C VAL A 60 6.90 -9.10 -12.94
N GLU A 61 7.76 -9.66 -13.77
CA GLU A 61 8.28 -11.04 -13.63
C GLU A 61 9.51 -11.15 -12.71
N SER A 62 10.12 -10.02 -12.35
CA SER A 62 11.28 -9.93 -11.46
C SER A 62 11.10 -8.83 -10.43
N VAL A 63 11.42 -9.12 -9.17
CA VAL A 63 11.40 -8.15 -8.06
C VAL A 63 12.63 -7.24 -8.05
N LEU A 64 13.62 -7.51 -8.92
CA LEU A 64 14.88 -6.81 -8.99
C LEU A 64 14.84 -5.70 -10.04
N PRO A 65 14.70 -4.42 -9.69
CA PRO A 65 14.94 -3.33 -10.63
C PRO A 65 16.44 -3.09 -10.82
N TYR A 66 16.81 -2.60 -12.00
CA TYR A 66 18.18 -2.24 -12.34
C TYR A 66 18.29 -0.79 -12.79
N GLU A 67 19.47 -0.19 -12.61
CA GLU A 67 19.78 1.13 -13.15
C GLU A 67 19.85 1.05 -14.70
N TYR A 68 19.57 2.16 -15.35
CA TYR A 68 19.58 2.27 -16.81
C TYR A 68 20.91 1.84 -17.42
N ASP A 69 21.99 2.13 -16.73
CA ASP A 69 23.38 1.86 -17.16
C ASP A 69 23.74 0.38 -17.26
N VAL A 70 23.06 -0.47 -16.51
CA VAL A 70 23.37 -1.92 -16.42
C VAL A 70 23.07 -2.64 -17.74
N PHE A 71 22.08 -2.17 -18.50
CA PHE A 71 21.68 -2.74 -19.78
C PHE A 71 22.51 -2.25 -20.98
N ASP A 72 23.61 -1.56 -20.76
CA ASP A 72 24.51 -1.04 -21.81
C ASP A 72 23.80 -0.15 -22.86
N PHE A 73 22.76 0.58 -22.46
CA PHE A 73 22.10 1.57 -23.32
C PHE A 73 22.99 2.80 -23.56
N CYS A 74 22.53 3.71 -24.45
CA CYS A 74 23.22 4.96 -24.69
C CYS A 74 23.25 5.84 -23.45
N LYS A 75 24.43 6.39 -23.09
CA LYS A 75 24.64 7.25 -21.92
C LYS A 75 24.77 8.71 -22.31
N ASP A 76 24.34 9.61 -21.44
CA ASP A 76 24.62 11.05 -21.60
C ASP A 76 26.08 11.32 -21.26
N ALA A 77 26.75 12.19 -22.01
CA ALA A 77 28.12 12.63 -21.75
C ALA A 77 28.23 13.48 -20.46
N LYS A 78 27.15 14.12 -20.05
CA LYS A 78 27.04 14.90 -18.81
C LYS A 78 25.97 14.29 -17.94
N GLU A 79 26.34 13.39 -17.06
CA GLU A 79 25.40 12.85 -16.06
C GLU A 79 24.92 13.96 -15.13
N LEU A 80 23.64 14.30 -15.25
CA LEU A 80 22.91 15.11 -14.30
C LEU A 80 21.99 14.20 -13.51
N ARG A 81 22.25 14.04 -12.22
CA ARG A 81 21.37 13.32 -11.30
C ARG A 81 20.61 14.36 -10.47
N PRO A 82 19.30 14.55 -10.68
CA PRO A 82 18.51 15.41 -9.81
C PRO A 82 18.50 14.87 -8.38
N SER A 83 18.38 15.77 -7.41
CA SER A 83 18.32 15.36 -6.00
C SER A 83 17.02 14.58 -5.74
N GLU A 84 17.16 13.35 -5.27
CA GLU A 84 16.03 12.48 -4.90
C GLU A 84 15.65 12.71 -3.42
N ASN A 85 14.36 12.63 -3.12
CA ASN A 85 13.88 12.66 -1.75
C ASN A 85 13.95 11.26 -1.11
N LEU A 86 13.82 11.19 0.22
CA LEU A 86 13.91 9.94 0.97
C LEU A 86 12.94 8.85 0.43
N GLY A 87 11.72 9.24 0.08
CA GLY A 87 10.73 8.30 -0.45
C GLY A 87 11.10 7.73 -1.81
N GLN A 88 11.68 8.53 -2.70
CA GLN A 88 12.18 8.06 -4.00
C GLN A 88 13.31 7.04 -3.81
N VAL A 89 14.26 7.34 -2.94
CA VAL A 89 15.37 6.42 -2.63
C VAL A 89 14.87 5.10 -2.06
N LEU A 90 13.87 5.14 -1.17
CA LEU A 90 13.26 3.94 -0.59
C LEU A 90 12.49 3.09 -1.61
N PHE A 91 11.90 3.72 -2.62
CA PHE A 91 11.29 3.01 -3.76
C PHE A 91 12.33 2.50 -4.77
N GLY A 92 13.59 2.82 -4.58
CA GLY A 92 14.66 2.46 -5.50
C GLY A 92 14.58 3.18 -6.83
N GLU A 93 13.98 4.37 -6.90
CA GLU A 93 14.07 5.24 -8.07
C GLU A 93 15.51 5.68 -8.26
N ARG A 94 15.94 5.75 -9.53
CA ARG A 94 17.25 6.26 -9.94
C ARG A 94 17.05 7.08 -11.19
N ILE A 95 16.91 8.39 -11.01
CA ILE A 95 16.62 9.32 -12.08
C ILE A 95 17.93 9.90 -12.60
N GLU A 96 18.18 9.74 -13.90
CA GLU A 96 19.39 10.18 -14.58
C GLU A 96 19.04 10.96 -15.84
N SER A 97 19.95 11.86 -16.26
CA SER A 97 19.80 12.52 -17.57
C SER A 97 19.97 11.50 -18.69
N SER A 98 19.18 11.66 -19.74
CA SER A 98 19.25 10.79 -20.91
C SER A 98 20.01 11.45 -22.07
N PRO A 99 20.52 10.63 -23.02
CA PRO A 99 21.13 11.14 -24.25
C PRO A 99 20.10 11.72 -25.26
N TYR A 100 18.79 11.57 -24.99
CA TYR A 100 17.71 12.07 -25.84
C TYR A 100 17.51 13.57 -25.60
N LYS A 101 18.04 14.42 -26.49
CA LYS A 101 18.02 15.89 -26.37
C LYS A 101 17.27 16.50 -27.53
N PHE A 102 16.27 17.31 -27.22
CA PHE A 102 15.46 18.01 -28.21
C PHE A 102 14.96 19.35 -27.66
N LYS A 103 14.64 20.25 -28.60
CA LYS A 103 14.14 21.58 -28.27
C LYS A 103 12.64 21.63 -28.46
N PHE A 104 12.01 22.56 -27.75
CA PHE A 104 10.58 22.78 -27.86
C PHE A 104 10.22 23.17 -29.30
N ASN A 105 9.16 22.53 -29.83
CA ASN A 105 8.61 22.74 -31.18
C ASN A 105 9.57 22.41 -32.34
N GLU A 106 10.73 21.81 -32.10
CA GLU A 106 11.65 21.32 -33.11
C GLU A 106 11.41 19.81 -33.34
N GLY A 107 10.48 19.51 -34.26
CA GLY A 107 10.17 18.12 -34.63
C GLY A 107 11.17 17.54 -35.63
N PHE A 108 11.56 16.28 -35.48
CA PHE A 108 12.39 15.53 -36.44
C PHE A 108 11.97 14.06 -36.49
N LYS A 109 12.20 13.45 -37.67
CA LYS A 109 11.71 12.08 -37.94
C LYS A 109 12.71 10.98 -37.54
N CYS A 110 13.99 11.27 -37.59
CA CYS A 110 15.01 10.24 -37.33
C CYS A 110 16.32 10.89 -36.91
N LYS A 111 16.71 10.71 -35.65
CA LYS A 111 17.98 11.21 -35.10
C LYS A 111 18.71 10.11 -34.37
N LEU A 112 20.03 10.04 -34.57
CA LEU A 112 20.91 9.12 -33.87
C LEU A 112 21.02 9.51 -32.40
N VAL A 113 20.97 8.51 -31.49
CA VAL A 113 21.12 8.71 -30.06
C VAL A 113 22.60 8.66 -29.64
N CYS A 114 23.29 7.60 -30.03
CA CYS A 114 24.72 7.41 -29.75
C CYS A 114 25.39 6.60 -30.87
N SER A 115 26.71 6.46 -30.80
CA SER A 115 27.47 5.58 -31.72
C SER A 115 26.97 4.14 -31.65
N THR A 116 27.10 3.43 -32.76
CA THR A 116 26.66 2.03 -32.90
C THR A 116 27.23 1.15 -31.78
N LYS A 117 26.35 0.45 -31.09
CA LYS A 117 26.72 -0.57 -30.10
C LYS A 117 26.98 -1.89 -30.83
N THR A 118 28.26 -2.33 -30.87
CA THR A 118 28.65 -3.58 -31.55
C THR A 118 29.10 -4.59 -30.52
N TYR A 119 28.45 -5.74 -30.53
CA TYR A 119 28.75 -6.90 -29.68
C TYR A 119 29.48 -7.96 -30.52
N LYS A 120 30.73 -8.27 -30.17
CA LYS A 120 31.59 -9.18 -30.92
C LYS A 120 31.55 -10.58 -30.31
N GLN A 121 31.39 -11.60 -31.14
CA GLN A 121 31.35 -13.02 -30.74
C GLN A 121 32.63 -13.50 -29.98
N GLY A 122 33.78 -12.87 -30.24
CA GLY A 122 35.05 -13.23 -29.60
C GLY A 122 35.31 -12.57 -28.24
N ASN A 123 34.47 -11.60 -27.80
CA ASN A 123 34.65 -10.87 -26.56
C ASN A 123 33.67 -11.34 -25.48
N LYS A 124 34.20 -11.85 -24.36
CA LYS A 124 33.37 -12.34 -23.25
C LYS A 124 32.48 -11.23 -22.61
N ASP A 125 32.97 -10.00 -22.55
CA ASP A 125 32.24 -8.88 -21.97
C ASP A 125 31.07 -8.48 -22.86
N ASP A 126 31.25 -8.47 -24.19
CA ASP A 126 30.19 -8.17 -25.14
C ASP A 126 29.10 -9.25 -25.13
N ILE A 127 29.50 -10.53 -25.00
CA ILE A 127 28.57 -11.64 -24.85
C ILE A 127 27.75 -11.49 -23.58
N ALA A 128 28.38 -11.20 -22.44
CA ALA A 128 27.70 -11.03 -21.17
C ALA A 128 26.71 -9.86 -21.21
N LYS A 129 27.06 -8.72 -21.83
CA LYS A 129 26.17 -7.57 -22.00
C LYS A 129 24.98 -7.91 -22.89
N LEU A 130 25.20 -8.60 -24.02
CA LEU A 130 24.08 -8.96 -24.90
C LEU A 130 23.16 -9.99 -24.25
N ASP A 131 23.69 -10.95 -23.52
CA ASP A 131 22.91 -11.94 -22.78
C ASP A 131 22.12 -11.31 -21.67
N PHE A 132 22.63 -10.25 -21.02
CA PHE A 132 21.89 -9.46 -20.03
C PHE A 132 20.72 -8.72 -20.69
N ILE A 133 20.89 -8.12 -21.87
CA ILE A 133 19.81 -7.49 -22.64
C ILE A 133 18.75 -8.54 -23.02
N LYS A 134 19.17 -9.74 -23.48
CA LYS A 134 18.25 -10.85 -23.80
C LYS A 134 17.46 -11.29 -22.57
N MET A 135 18.11 -11.42 -21.42
CA MET A 135 17.44 -11.71 -20.14
C MET A 135 16.41 -10.62 -19.81
N GLY A 136 16.76 -9.35 -20.00
CA GLY A 136 15.85 -8.24 -19.80
C GLY A 136 14.60 -8.32 -20.68
N MET A 137 14.76 -8.69 -21.96
CA MET A 137 13.63 -8.91 -22.87
C MET A 137 12.81 -10.16 -22.49
N GLN A 138 13.46 -11.23 -22.05
CA GLN A 138 12.78 -12.46 -21.62
C GLN A 138 11.93 -12.25 -20.37
N LEU A 139 12.39 -11.41 -19.44
CA LEU A 139 11.71 -11.05 -18.19
C LEU A 139 10.85 -9.79 -18.33
N ASN A 140 10.63 -9.28 -19.54
CA ASN A 140 9.81 -8.10 -19.84
C ASN A 140 10.18 -6.88 -19.01
N TYR A 141 11.46 -6.52 -18.94
CA TYR A 141 11.91 -5.28 -18.32
C TYR A 141 11.44 -4.08 -19.13
N GLN A 142 10.97 -3.05 -18.42
CA GLN A 142 10.39 -1.85 -19.00
C GLN A 142 11.21 -0.60 -18.66
N HIS A 143 11.33 0.29 -19.64
CA HIS A 143 11.86 1.63 -19.46
C HIS A 143 10.81 2.54 -18.81
N HIS A 144 11.25 3.38 -17.91
CA HIS A 144 10.45 4.44 -17.33
C HIS A 144 11.09 5.80 -17.59
N TRP A 145 10.52 6.53 -18.52
CA TRP A 145 11.02 7.84 -18.92
C TRP A 145 10.16 8.96 -18.35
N ILE A 146 10.78 10.11 -18.15
CA ILE A 146 10.17 11.25 -17.48
C ILE A 146 10.47 12.51 -18.25
N ILE A 147 9.43 13.26 -18.58
CA ILE A 147 9.51 14.60 -19.20
C ILE A 147 8.69 15.57 -18.35
N ASP A 148 9.30 16.68 -17.93
CA ASP A 148 8.63 17.69 -17.08
C ASP A 148 7.84 17.06 -15.91
N ASN A 149 8.46 16.13 -15.18
CA ASN A 149 7.88 15.37 -14.08
C ASN A 149 6.67 14.48 -14.44
N MET A 150 6.36 14.32 -15.72
CA MET A 150 5.34 13.39 -16.20
C MET A 150 5.99 12.09 -16.67
N PRO A 151 5.36 10.93 -16.46
CA PRO A 151 5.78 9.71 -17.14
C PRO A 151 5.48 9.80 -18.63
N VAL A 152 6.41 9.30 -19.45
CA VAL A 152 6.15 9.08 -20.86
C VAL A 152 5.37 7.77 -20.99
N THR A 153 4.20 7.81 -21.60
CA THR A 153 3.28 6.68 -21.67
C THR A 153 3.34 5.98 -23.02
N TRP A 154 3.33 4.66 -23.02
CA TRP A 154 3.14 3.83 -24.20
C TRP A 154 1.67 3.44 -24.31
N CYS A 155 1.02 3.90 -25.38
CA CYS A 155 -0.40 3.65 -25.61
C CYS A 155 -0.59 2.72 -26.79
N TYR A 156 -1.46 1.73 -26.63
CA TYR A 156 -1.87 0.78 -27.69
C TYR A 156 -3.38 0.56 -27.68
N ASP A 157 -3.92 0.28 -28.86
CA ASP A 157 -5.34 0.01 -29.05
C ASP A 157 -5.59 -1.50 -28.92
N VAL A 158 -6.64 -1.87 -28.21
CA VAL A 158 -7.09 -3.27 -28.06
C VAL A 158 -8.31 -3.49 -28.92
N GLU A 159 -8.58 -4.77 -29.25
CA GLU A 159 -9.70 -5.21 -30.11
C GLU A 159 -11.06 -4.64 -29.72
N ASP A 160 -11.27 -4.27 -28.45
CA ASP A 160 -12.49 -3.63 -27.94
C ASP A 160 -12.60 -2.12 -28.26
N GLY A 161 -11.67 -1.55 -29.00
CA GLY A 161 -11.63 -0.13 -29.33
C GLY A 161 -11.28 0.79 -28.16
N GLN A 162 -10.82 0.24 -27.04
CA GLN A 162 -10.30 0.97 -25.89
C GLN A 162 -8.80 1.18 -26.03
N LYS A 163 -8.35 2.39 -25.75
CA LYS A 163 -6.93 2.76 -25.73
C LYS A 163 -6.37 2.57 -24.33
N TYR A 164 -5.34 1.73 -24.22
CA TYR A 164 -4.62 1.51 -22.97
C TYR A 164 -3.26 2.16 -23.01
N CYS A 165 -2.91 2.87 -21.93
CA CYS A 165 -1.63 3.54 -21.79
C CYS A 165 -0.90 3.04 -20.55
N ASN A 166 0.35 2.58 -20.72
CA ASN A 166 1.23 2.17 -19.65
C ASN A 166 2.30 3.24 -19.39
N PRO A 167 2.74 3.46 -18.13
CA PRO A 167 3.78 4.44 -17.80
C PRO A 167 5.19 3.97 -18.15
N GLY A 168 5.35 2.80 -18.76
CA GLY A 168 6.61 2.23 -19.23
C GLY A 168 6.45 1.51 -20.55
N PHE A 169 7.56 1.26 -21.23
CA PHE A 169 7.58 0.48 -22.46
C PHE A 169 8.70 -0.57 -22.41
N PRO A 170 8.52 -1.75 -23.03
CA PRO A 170 9.49 -2.84 -22.95
C PRO A 170 10.78 -2.53 -23.71
N ILE A 171 11.89 -3.13 -23.27
CA ILE A 171 13.19 -3.08 -23.97
C ILE A 171 13.09 -3.73 -25.35
N GLY A 172 12.29 -4.76 -25.46
CA GLY A 172 12.07 -5.59 -26.62
C GLY A 172 11.14 -6.73 -26.29
N CYS A 173 11.07 -7.72 -27.17
CA CYS A 173 10.20 -8.87 -26.96
C CYS A 173 10.80 -10.15 -27.54
N LEU A 174 10.26 -11.31 -27.20
CA LEU A 174 10.72 -12.64 -27.61
C LEU A 174 9.61 -13.40 -28.33
N VAL A 175 9.98 -14.03 -29.47
CA VAL A 175 9.18 -15.09 -30.05
C VAL A 175 9.81 -16.42 -29.69
N ALA A 176 9.10 -17.21 -28.89
CA ALA A 176 9.60 -18.46 -28.35
C ALA A 176 9.84 -19.53 -29.45
N GLY A 177 10.57 -20.61 -29.10
CA GLY A 177 10.87 -21.69 -30.05
C GLY A 177 9.64 -22.45 -30.55
N ASP A 178 8.54 -22.44 -29.80
CA ASP A 178 7.23 -22.97 -30.23
C ASP A 178 6.50 -22.06 -31.23
N GLY A 179 7.02 -20.85 -31.46
CA GLY A 179 6.42 -19.86 -32.35
C GLY A 179 5.37 -18.97 -31.66
N ARG A 180 5.20 -19.09 -30.35
CA ARG A 180 4.34 -18.17 -29.60
C ARG A 180 5.05 -16.87 -29.36
N ALA A 181 4.42 -15.78 -29.79
CA ALA A 181 4.84 -14.44 -29.43
C ALA A 181 4.53 -14.18 -27.96
N LYS A 182 5.48 -13.57 -27.23
CA LYS A 182 5.32 -13.20 -25.83
C LYS A 182 5.29 -11.65 -25.71
N ASP A 183 4.49 -11.15 -24.80
CA ASP A 183 4.41 -9.72 -24.44
C ASP A 183 4.15 -8.78 -25.65
N ALA A 184 4.98 -7.78 -25.84
CA ALA A 184 4.85 -6.79 -26.91
C ALA A 184 4.95 -7.39 -28.34
N CYS A 185 5.51 -8.59 -28.50
CA CYS A 185 5.52 -9.29 -29.79
C CYS A 185 4.14 -9.76 -30.24
N VAL A 186 3.16 -9.86 -29.33
CA VAL A 186 1.79 -10.25 -29.68
C VAL A 186 1.10 -9.13 -30.49
N ILE A 187 1.43 -7.89 -30.22
CA ILE A 187 0.80 -6.71 -30.84
C ILE A 187 1.26 -6.53 -32.30
N ASN A 188 2.50 -6.94 -32.61
CA ASN A 188 3.11 -6.72 -33.92
C ASN A 188 3.18 -8.05 -34.72
N SER A 189 2.36 -8.18 -35.73
CA SER A 189 2.29 -9.37 -36.60
C SER A 189 3.56 -9.60 -37.46
N GLU A 190 4.45 -8.60 -37.56
CA GLU A 190 5.72 -8.68 -38.28
C GLU A 190 6.77 -9.52 -37.55
N PHE A 191 6.61 -9.74 -36.24
CA PHE A 191 7.54 -10.50 -35.44
C PHE A 191 7.17 -12.00 -35.45
N ASN A 192 7.66 -12.72 -36.43
CA ASN A 192 7.24 -14.11 -36.69
C ASN A 192 8.36 -15.16 -36.66
N LYS A 193 9.64 -14.76 -36.56
CA LYS A 193 10.76 -15.70 -36.53
C LYS A 193 10.87 -16.35 -35.15
N LYS A 194 10.90 -17.70 -35.15
CA LYS A 194 11.07 -18.49 -33.93
C LYS A 194 12.47 -18.28 -33.31
N ASN A 195 12.52 -18.34 -31.99
CA ASN A 195 13.77 -18.24 -31.22
C ASN A 195 14.53 -16.93 -31.46
N THR A 196 13.80 -15.82 -31.64
CA THR A 196 14.38 -14.53 -31.99
C THR A 196 13.92 -13.47 -31.03
N PHE A 197 14.84 -12.64 -30.56
CA PHE A 197 14.59 -11.44 -29.80
C PHE A 197 14.48 -10.23 -30.74
N TYR A 198 13.50 -9.38 -30.50
CA TYR A 198 13.30 -8.12 -31.21
C TYR A 198 13.58 -6.97 -30.27
N VAL A 199 14.64 -6.21 -30.53
CA VAL A 199 15.04 -5.07 -29.71
C VAL A 199 14.30 -3.82 -30.18
N PHE A 200 13.69 -3.09 -29.26
CA PHE A 200 13.10 -1.80 -29.55
C PHE A 200 14.18 -0.71 -29.49
N ASN A 201 14.80 -0.47 -30.62
CA ASN A 201 15.91 0.47 -30.79
C ASN A 201 15.51 1.81 -31.38
N HIS A 202 14.24 1.98 -31.72
CA HIS A 202 13.67 3.24 -32.20
C HIS A 202 12.44 3.62 -31.38
N VAL A 203 12.30 4.90 -31.07
CA VAL A 203 11.13 5.43 -30.32
C VAL A 203 10.59 6.68 -31.00
N ASP A 204 9.31 6.69 -31.30
CA ASP A 204 8.58 7.87 -31.76
C ASP A 204 7.95 8.57 -30.54
N ILE A 205 8.46 9.74 -30.18
CA ILE A 205 7.99 10.51 -29.02
C ILE A 205 7.02 11.58 -29.54
N LYS A 206 5.78 11.56 -29.03
CA LYS A 206 4.76 12.56 -29.31
C LYS A 206 4.48 13.38 -28.05
N ILE A 207 4.74 14.67 -28.12
CA ILE A 207 4.57 15.60 -27.00
C ILE A 207 3.39 16.50 -27.29
N LYS A 208 2.42 16.53 -26.36
CA LYS A 208 1.31 17.46 -26.41
C LYS A 208 1.57 18.63 -25.48
N TYR A 209 1.27 19.84 -25.96
CA TYR A 209 1.44 21.05 -25.18
C TYR A 209 0.21 21.95 -25.23
N HIS A 210 0.01 22.69 -24.14
CA HIS A 210 -1.03 23.71 -24.02
C HIS A 210 -0.41 25.07 -24.22
N SER A 211 -0.96 25.85 -25.17
CA SER A 211 -0.47 27.20 -25.48
C SER A 211 -1.11 28.27 -24.60
N GLY A 212 -0.30 29.15 -24.01
CA GLY A 212 -0.77 30.26 -23.18
C GLY A 212 -1.42 31.42 -23.97
N LYS A 213 -1.36 31.41 -25.31
CA LYS A 213 -1.84 32.50 -26.16
C LYS A 213 -3.30 32.88 -25.92
N GLN A 214 -4.16 31.91 -25.60
CA GLN A 214 -5.58 32.14 -25.35
C GLN A 214 -5.89 32.56 -23.89
N GLU A 215 -4.99 32.26 -22.95
CA GLU A 215 -5.17 32.50 -21.53
C GLU A 215 -4.38 33.72 -21.00
N GLY A 216 -3.67 34.44 -21.88
CA GLY A 216 -2.96 35.67 -21.55
C GLY A 216 -1.62 35.49 -20.82
N TRP A 217 -1.00 34.31 -20.92
CA TRP A 217 0.36 34.09 -20.46
C TRP A 217 1.26 33.62 -21.61
N THR A 218 2.55 33.87 -21.49
CA THR A 218 3.53 33.63 -22.57
C THR A 218 4.13 32.25 -22.48
N GLY A 219 4.36 31.60 -23.65
CA GLY A 219 4.93 30.29 -23.78
C GLY A 219 3.90 29.16 -23.86
N ALA A 220 4.38 27.93 -23.70
CA ALA A 220 3.61 26.72 -23.73
C ALA A 220 3.98 25.82 -22.52
N ARG A 221 3.06 24.98 -22.09
CA ARG A 221 3.27 24.00 -21.01
C ARG A 221 3.00 22.60 -21.51
N LEU A 222 3.87 21.65 -21.15
CA LEU A 222 3.70 20.27 -21.55
C LEU A 222 2.57 19.63 -20.76
N VAL A 223 1.65 18.96 -21.46
CA VAL A 223 0.43 18.36 -20.86
C VAL A 223 0.36 16.84 -21.01
N ALA A 224 0.99 16.27 -22.04
CA ALA A 224 1.10 14.82 -22.20
C ALA A 224 2.34 14.48 -23.02
N ALA A 225 2.92 13.32 -22.74
CA ALA A 225 4.01 12.73 -23.51
C ALA A 225 3.70 11.25 -23.75
N THR A 226 3.57 10.87 -25.00
CA THR A 226 3.35 9.47 -25.41
C THR A 226 4.48 9.02 -26.29
N LEU A 227 4.78 7.73 -26.29
CA LEU A 227 5.77 7.14 -27.18
C LEU A 227 5.26 5.85 -27.82
N GLU A 228 5.84 5.51 -28.96
CA GLU A 228 5.64 4.26 -29.67
C GLU A 228 7.01 3.61 -29.91
N PRO A 229 7.31 2.46 -29.27
CA PRO A 229 8.57 1.76 -29.48
C PRO A 229 8.50 0.95 -30.77
N LYS A 230 9.57 1.00 -31.58
CA LYS A 230 9.72 0.26 -32.83
C LYS A 230 11.05 -0.48 -32.88
N SER A 231 11.07 -1.58 -33.60
CA SER A 231 12.27 -2.35 -33.89
C SER A 231 12.67 -2.11 -35.34
N ILE A 232 13.80 -1.46 -35.57
CA ILE A 232 14.24 -1.08 -36.92
C ILE A 232 15.70 -1.46 -37.12
N LYS A 233 16.00 -2.20 -38.15
CA LYS A 233 17.37 -2.57 -38.52
C LYS A 233 18.00 -1.47 -39.39
N HIS A 234 18.92 -0.71 -38.80
CA HIS A 234 19.73 0.26 -39.55
C HIS A 234 20.98 -0.39 -40.09
N THR A 235 21.39 0.01 -41.30
CA THR A 235 22.62 -0.49 -41.94
C THR A 235 23.82 0.40 -41.63
N ASP A 236 23.64 1.73 -41.65
CA ASP A 236 24.70 2.71 -41.44
C ASP A 236 24.21 3.90 -40.58
N GLU A 237 25.11 4.51 -39.81
CA GLU A 237 24.83 5.72 -39.01
C GLU A 237 24.53 6.95 -39.86
N LYS A 238 24.96 6.99 -41.12
CA LYS A 238 24.80 8.14 -42.01
C LYS A 238 23.50 8.12 -42.80
N ASN A 239 22.94 6.92 -43.06
CA ASN A 239 21.72 6.74 -43.82
C ASN A 239 20.66 6.10 -42.94
N LEU A 240 20.12 6.92 -42.00
CA LEU A 240 19.08 6.49 -41.11
C LEU A 240 17.71 6.57 -41.81
N ASN A 241 16.99 5.47 -41.83
CA ASN A 241 15.60 5.41 -42.26
C ASN A 241 14.73 4.86 -41.15
N CYS A 242 13.80 5.68 -40.65
CA CYS A 242 12.89 5.35 -39.56
C CYS A 242 11.42 5.19 -39.99
N ASP A 243 11.11 5.35 -41.28
CA ASP A 243 9.75 5.25 -41.84
C ASP A 243 9.35 3.78 -42.19
N GLY A 244 10.01 2.80 -41.61
CA GLY A 244 9.76 1.38 -41.85
C GLY A 244 11.04 0.65 -42.28
N GLY A 245 11.11 -0.60 -42.03
CA GLY A 245 12.28 -1.45 -42.35
C GLY A 245 12.14 -2.83 -41.71
N ASN A 246 13.12 -3.69 -42.02
CA ASN A 246 13.17 -4.98 -41.33
C ASN A 246 13.41 -4.77 -39.83
N PRO A 247 12.77 -5.55 -38.94
CA PRO A 247 12.97 -5.42 -37.52
C PRO A 247 14.41 -5.76 -37.09
N MET A 248 14.89 -5.18 -36.00
CA MET A 248 16.20 -5.49 -35.42
C MET A 248 16.12 -6.82 -34.68
N GLU A 249 16.59 -7.87 -35.33
CA GLU A 249 16.57 -9.22 -34.83
C GLU A 249 17.89 -9.57 -34.13
N VAL A 250 17.77 -10.17 -32.94
CA VAL A 250 18.89 -10.75 -32.22
C VAL A 250 18.59 -12.25 -32.03
N PRO A 251 19.34 -13.16 -32.68
CA PRO A 251 19.08 -14.58 -32.50
C PRO A 251 19.39 -15.04 -31.06
N ALA A 252 18.68 -16.07 -30.60
CA ALA A 252 18.88 -16.62 -29.28
C ALA A 252 20.30 -17.15 -29.09
N GLU A 253 20.82 -17.81 -30.11
CA GLU A 253 22.23 -18.25 -30.16
C GLU A 253 23.11 -17.18 -30.81
N PHE A 254 24.25 -16.89 -30.18
CA PHE A 254 25.17 -15.86 -30.65
C PHE A 254 25.98 -16.36 -31.86
N ASN A 255 25.48 -16.15 -33.08
CA ASN A 255 26.05 -16.61 -34.33
C ASN A 255 26.53 -15.42 -35.20
N GLY A 256 27.52 -14.67 -34.73
CA GLY A 256 28.09 -13.53 -35.44
C GLY A 256 27.98 -12.21 -34.68
N ASP A 257 28.67 -11.18 -35.18
CA ASP A 257 28.66 -9.86 -34.55
C ASP A 257 27.26 -9.20 -34.69
N VAL A 258 26.74 -8.64 -33.58
CA VAL A 258 25.46 -7.93 -33.55
C VAL A 258 25.72 -6.44 -33.34
N SER A 259 25.19 -5.61 -34.22
CA SER A 259 25.29 -4.15 -34.12
C SER A 259 23.91 -3.54 -33.95
N ILE A 260 23.71 -2.75 -32.88
CA ILE A 260 22.45 -2.07 -32.54
C ILE A 260 22.68 -0.57 -32.67
N ILE A 261 21.86 0.08 -33.47
CA ILE A 261 21.85 1.55 -33.65
C ILE A 261 20.56 2.08 -33.01
N TYR A 262 20.69 2.98 -32.03
CA TYR A 262 19.56 3.58 -31.36
C TYR A 262 19.19 4.92 -32.00
N THR A 263 17.91 5.08 -32.32
CA THR A 263 17.38 6.27 -32.99
C THR A 263 16.08 6.74 -32.32
N TYR A 264 15.71 7.98 -32.54
CA TYR A 264 14.45 8.53 -32.03
C TYR A 264 13.87 9.59 -32.94
N ALA A 265 12.56 9.76 -32.85
CA ALA A 265 11.79 10.81 -33.52
C ALA A 265 11.02 11.61 -32.47
N VAL A 266 10.78 12.90 -32.72
CA VAL A 266 10.00 13.76 -31.84
C VAL A 266 9.01 14.56 -32.68
N THR A 267 7.76 14.54 -32.22
CA THR A 267 6.66 15.33 -32.80
C THR A 267 5.95 16.13 -31.72
N PHE A 268 5.54 17.36 -32.06
CA PHE A 268 4.81 18.24 -31.17
C PHE A 268 3.38 18.44 -31.67
N GLU A 269 2.40 18.44 -30.79
CA GLU A 269 0.99 18.68 -31.09
C GLU A 269 0.41 19.66 -30.09
N GLU A 270 -0.23 20.73 -30.58
CA GLU A 270 -0.95 21.66 -29.72
C GLU A 270 -2.29 21.06 -29.29
N ASP A 271 -2.52 20.92 -27.98
CA ASP A 271 -3.76 20.42 -27.42
C ASP A 271 -4.21 21.34 -26.28
N ASN A 272 -5.09 22.28 -26.59
CA ASN A 272 -5.60 23.23 -25.61
C ASN A 272 -6.79 22.71 -24.82
N THR A 273 -7.22 21.49 -25.03
CA THR A 273 -8.30 20.85 -24.25
C THR A 273 -7.82 20.41 -22.87
N ILE A 274 -6.54 20.04 -22.74
CA ILE A 274 -5.92 19.59 -21.51
C ILE A 274 -5.22 20.77 -20.84
N LYS A 275 -5.63 21.08 -19.61
CA LYS A 275 -4.96 22.11 -18.80
C LYS A 275 -3.77 21.52 -18.04
N TRP A 276 -2.74 22.30 -17.84
CA TRP A 276 -1.55 21.87 -17.09
C TRP A 276 -1.90 21.36 -15.69
N ALA A 277 -2.86 21.98 -15.02
CA ALA A 277 -3.30 21.56 -13.68
C ALA A 277 -3.97 20.17 -13.66
N SER A 278 -4.62 19.77 -14.76
CA SER A 278 -5.34 18.49 -14.89
C SER A 278 -4.59 17.44 -15.71
N ARG A 279 -3.31 17.70 -16.06
CA ARG A 279 -2.51 16.78 -16.88
C ARG A 279 -2.37 15.38 -16.26
N TRP A 280 -2.27 15.31 -14.94
CA TRP A 280 -2.20 14.04 -14.23
C TRP A 280 -3.52 13.28 -14.23
N ASP A 281 -4.65 13.96 -14.16
CA ASP A 281 -5.97 13.33 -14.25
C ASP A 281 -6.16 12.70 -15.64
N TYR A 282 -5.70 13.37 -16.69
CA TYR A 282 -5.71 12.83 -18.06
C TYR A 282 -4.86 11.55 -18.17
N ILE A 283 -3.65 11.57 -17.62
CA ILE A 283 -2.76 10.38 -17.60
C ILE A 283 -3.43 9.24 -16.83
N LEU A 284 -4.08 9.55 -15.69
CA LEU A 284 -4.74 8.56 -14.85
C LEU A 284 -5.94 7.88 -15.54
N VAL A 285 -6.77 8.68 -16.23
CA VAL A 285 -7.97 8.18 -16.93
C VAL A 285 -7.60 7.24 -18.07
N SER A 286 -6.45 7.45 -18.72
CA SER A 286 -5.99 6.59 -19.81
C SER A 286 -5.41 5.24 -19.37
N MET A 287 -5.28 4.99 -18.05
CA MET A 287 -4.74 3.73 -17.52
C MET A 287 -5.85 2.70 -17.26
N PRO A 288 -5.63 1.40 -17.59
CA PRO A 288 -6.70 0.40 -17.64
C PRO A 288 -7.30 0.02 -16.27
N HIS A 289 -6.64 0.32 -15.16
CA HIS A 289 -7.02 -0.18 -13.83
C HIS A 289 -7.64 0.88 -12.90
N THR A 290 -8.06 2.03 -13.43
CA THR A 290 -8.64 3.13 -12.63
C THR A 290 -10.12 2.92 -12.27
N ASN A 291 -10.79 1.93 -12.86
CA ASN A 291 -12.20 1.68 -12.60
C ASN A 291 -12.43 1.12 -11.19
N ILE A 292 -13.20 1.87 -10.39
CA ILE A 292 -13.62 1.42 -9.07
C ILE A 292 -14.52 0.18 -9.23
N GLN A 293 -14.18 -0.89 -8.54
CA GLN A 293 -14.93 -2.15 -8.55
C GLN A 293 -16.20 -2.03 -7.68
N TRP A 294 -17.22 -1.36 -8.16
CA TRP A 294 -18.48 -1.11 -7.43
C TRP A 294 -19.13 -2.38 -6.91
N PHE A 295 -19.11 -3.47 -7.68
CA PHE A 295 -19.68 -4.76 -7.23
C PHE A 295 -18.98 -5.32 -6.00
N SER A 296 -17.65 -5.21 -5.94
CA SER A 296 -16.84 -5.64 -4.79
C SER A 296 -17.16 -4.82 -3.56
N ILE A 297 -17.28 -3.50 -3.72
CA ILE A 297 -17.64 -2.57 -2.65
C ILE A 297 -19.05 -2.87 -2.13
N MET A 298 -20.02 -3.03 -3.02
CA MET A 298 -21.41 -3.29 -2.65
C MET A 298 -21.56 -4.63 -1.91
N ASN A 299 -20.85 -5.68 -2.35
CA ASN A 299 -20.84 -6.97 -1.66
C ASN A 299 -20.29 -6.83 -0.22
N SER A 300 -19.17 -6.13 -0.06
CA SER A 300 -18.57 -5.90 1.26
C SER A 300 -19.47 -5.05 2.15
N LEU A 301 -20.14 -4.04 1.58
CA LEU A 301 -21.10 -3.21 2.31
C LEU A 301 -22.29 -4.03 2.84
N VAL A 302 -22.84 -4.95 2.03
CA VAL A 302 -23.93 -5.83 2.46
C VAL A 302 -23.49 -6.72 3.62
N ILE A 303 -22.27 -7.28 3.57
CA ILE A 303 -21.72 -8.09 4.67
C ILE A 303 -21.57 -7.25 5.94
N VAL A 304 -21.02 -6.03 5.82
CA VAL A 304 -20.88 -5.10 6.96
C VAL A 304 -22.25 -4.80 7.58
N LEU A 305 -23.25 -4.45 6.77
CA LEU A 305 -24.61 -4.16 7.27
C LEU A 305 -25.25 -5.36 7.98
N PHE A 306 -25.05 -6.57 7.43
CA PHE A 306 -25.53 -7.80 8.04
C PHE A 306 -24.88 -8.05 9.40
N LEU A 307 -23.56 -7.89 9.50
CA LEU A 307 -22.82 -8.04 10.76
C LEU A 307 -23.22 -6.99 11.79
N SER A 308 -23.32 -5.73 11.35
CA SER A 308 -23.80 -4.63 12.22
C SER A 308 -25.20 -4.91 12.76
N GLY A 309 -26.08 -5.45 11.90
CA GLY A 309 -27.42 -5.87 12.30
C GLY A 309 -27.40 -7.01 13.33
N MET A 310 -26.53 -8.02 13.13
CA MET A 310 -26.37 -9.10 14.12
C MET A 310 -25.83 -8.61 15.47
N VAL A 311 -24.78 -7.80 15.47
CA VAL A 311 -24.21 -7.22 16.70
C VAL A 311 -25.24 -6.36 17.43
N ALA A 312 -25.95 -5.51 16.69
CA ALA A 312 -27.03 -4.68 17.25
C ALA A 312 -28.14 -5.53 17.86
N MET A 313 -28.58 -6.60 17.18
CA MET A 313 -29.59 -7.53 17.69
C MET A 313 -29.16 -8.22 18.98
N ILE A 314 -27.92 -8.71 19.06
CA ILE A 314 -27.37 -9.35 20.24
C ILE A 314 -27.35 -8.35 21.42
N MET A 315 -26.84 -7.12 21.17
CA MET A 315 -26.78 -6.08 22.19
C MET A 315 -28.17 -5.68 22.70
N LEU A 316 -29.13 -5.45 21.78
CA LEU A 316 -30.50 -5.11 22.14
C LEU A 316 -31.18 -6.26 22.91
N ARG A 317 -31.03 -7.51 22.45
CA ARG A 317 -31.62 -8.68 23.12
C ARG A 317 -31.08 -8.86 24.53
N THR A 318 -29.77 -8.69 24.72
CA THR A 318 -29.13 -8.78 26.02
C THR A 318 -29.64 -7.67 26.95
N LEU A 319 -29.65 -6.41 26.46
CA LEU A 319 -30.12 -5.26 27.22
C LEU A 319 -31.61 -5.37 27.56
N HIS A 320 -32.43 -5.80 26.61
CA HIS A 320 -33.88 -5.96 26.82
C HIS A 320 -34.18 -7.05 27.88
N LYS A 321 -33.50 -8.20 27.83
CA LYS A 321 -33.64 -9.25 28.84
C LYS A 321 -33.24 -8.74 30.25
N ASP A 322 -32.17 -8.00 30.34
CA ASP A 322 -31.69 -7.45 31.60
C ASP A 322 -32.66 -6.40 32.18
N ILE A 323 -33.12 -5.49 31.35
CA ILE A 323 -34.11 -4.47 31.77
C ILE A 323 -35.44 -5.13 32.20
N ALA A 324 -35.91 -6.15 31.48
CA ALA A 324 -37.13 -6.86 31.80
C ALA A 324 -37.00 -7.60 33.16
N ARG A 325 -35.86 -8.20 33.45
CA ARG A 325 -35.60 -8.81 34.79
C ARG A 325 -35.57 -7.76 35.92
N TYR A 326 -34.89 -6.64 35.74
CA TYR A 326 -34.86 -5.60 36.75
C TYR A 326 -36.26 -5.04 37.07
N ASN A 327 -37.07 -4.83 36.03
CA ASN A 327 -38.45 -4.39 36.23
C ASN A 327 -39.32 -5.43 36.97
N GLN A 328 -39.03 -6.73 36.81
CA GLN A 328 -39.73 -7.82 37.53
C GLN A 328 -39.28 -7.91 38.98
N VAL A 329 -38.00 -7.70 39.28
CA VAL A 329 -37.46 -7.67 40.66
C VAL A 329 -38.01 -6.48 41.43
N ASP A 330 -38.04 -5.28 40.85
CA ASP A 330 -38.60 -4.07 41.45
C ASP A 330 -40.11 -4.19 41.74
N GLN A 331 -40.87 -4.96 40.95
CA GLN A 331 -42.28 -5.25 41.20
C GLN A 331 -42.48 -6.39 42.20
N GLY A 332 -41.55 -7.32 42.30
CA GLY A 332 -41.61 -8.47 43.24
C GLY A 332 -41.38 -8.06 44.71
N ASP A 333 -40.55 -7.06 44.96
CA ASP A 333 -40.27 -6.54 46.32
C ASP A 333 -41.44 -5.75 46.95
N LEU A 334 -42.45 -5.38 46.17
CA LEU A 334 -43.61 -4.64 46.63
C LEU A 334 -44.83 -5.54 47.01
N ILE A 335 -44.84 -6.85 46.69
CA ILE A 335 -46.00 -7.68 46.92
C ILE A 335 -45.59 -9.14 47.30
N LYS A 336 -45.77 -9.51 48.55
CA LYS A 336 -45.90 -10.87 49.14
C LYS A 336 -44.65 -11.64 49.55
N VAL A 337 -44.67 -12.08 50.78
CA VAL A 337 -43.91 -13.23 51.31
C VAL A 337 -44.29 -14.48 50.53
N PRO A 338 -43.39 -15.12 49.82
CA PRO A 338 -43.70 -16.29 48.98
C PRO A 338 -43.90 -17.55 49.79
N SER A 339 -44.90 -18.38 49.39
CA SER A 339 -45.10 -19.71 49.92
C SER A 339 -43.91 -20.65 49.53
N THR A 340 -43.64 -21.67 50.31
CA THR A 340 -42.47 -22.57 50.21
C THR A 340 -42.29 -23.27 48.84
N LYS A 341 -43.33 -23.33 48.02
CA LYS A 341 -43.28 -23.90 46.65
C LYS A 341 -42.82 -22.90 45.59
N GLU A 342 -43.08 -21.59 45.79
CA GLU A 342 -42.59 -20.58 44.86
C GLU A 342 -41.10 -20.27 45.04
N LYS A 343 -40.56 -20.58 46.24
CA LYS A 343 -39.08 -20.47 46.46
C LYS A 343 -38.25 -21.45 45.62
N SER A 344 -38.78 -22.64 45.30
CA SER A 344 -38.01 -23.61 44.48
C SER A 344 -37.97 -23.22 43.03
N THR A 345 -39.05 -22.69 42.47
CA THR A 345 -39.11 -22.19 41.09
C THR A 345 -38.33 -20.87 40.91
N LEU A 346 -38.35 -19.98 41.89
CA LEU A 346 -37.52 -18.78 41.89
C LEU A 346 -36.00 -19.09 42.04
N TYR A 347 -35.67 -20.18 42.75
CA TYR A 347 -34.29 -20.66 42.85
C TYR A 347 -33.80 -21.36 41.56
N GLU A 348 -34.68 -22.09 40.85
CA GLU A 348 -34.37 -22.66 39.53
C GLU A 348 -34.28 -21.58 38.45
N ASP A 349 -35.13 -20.57 38.44
CA ASP A 349 -35.04 -19.42 37.52
C ASP A 349 -33.86 -18.49 37.84
N ALA A 350 -33.39 -18.40 39.08
CA ALA A 350 -32.18 -17.68 39.45
C ALA A 350 -30.90 -18.40 39.02
N GLN A 351 -30.97 -19.72 38.74
CA GLN A 351 -29.83 -20.51 38.24
C GLN A 351 -29.57 -20.36 36.71
N GLU A 352 -30.49 -19.78 35.93
CA GLU A 352 -30.27 -19.47 34.51
C GLU A 352 -29.71 -18.03 34.29
N GLU A 353 -28.78 -17.56 35.11
CA GLU A 353 -28.02 -16.38 34.77
C GLU A 353 -27.14 -16.66 33.55
N SER A 354 -27.19 -15.77 32.53
CA SER A 354 -26.33 -15.89 31.37
C SER A 354 -24.86 -15.99 31.78
N GLY A 355 -24.13 -16.96 31.26
CA GLY A 355 -22.77 -17.31 31.68
C GLY A 355 -21.77 -16.14 31.75
N TRP A 356 -21.97 -15.07 30.93
CA TRP A 356 -21.12 -13.87 30.96
C TRP A 356 -21.27 -13.08 32.28
N LYS A 357 -22.41 -13.12 32.95
CA LYS A 357 -22.59 -12.45 34.25
C LYS A 357 -21.85 -13.16 35.36
N GLN A 358 -21.75 -14.48 35.30
CA GLN A 358 -21.11 -15.30 36.32
C GLN A 358 -19.59 -15.07 36.39
N VAL A 359 -18.96 -14.58 35.32
CA VAL A 359 -17.50 -14.33 35.26
C VAL A 359 -17.12 -12.89 35.60
N HIS A 360 -18.05 -12.08 36.10
CA HIS A 360 -17.82 -10.66 36.42
C HIS A 360 -16.60 -10.40 37.30
N GLY A 361 -16.34 -11.29 38.29
CA GLY A 361 -15.20 -11.18 39.22
C GLY A 361 -13.83 -11.54 38.63
N ASP A 362 -13.77 -12.08 37.41
CA ASP A 362 -12.52 -12.57 36.82
C ASP A 362 -12.21 -11.96 35.45
N VAL A 363 -13.17 -11.28 34.84
CA VAL A 363 -13.05 -10.68 33.48
C VAL A 363 -11.90 -9.70 33.37
N PHE A 364 -11.63 -8.91 34.40
CA PHE A 364 -10.56 -7.89 34.39
C PHE A 364 -9.25 -8.41 35.02
N ARG A 365 -9.12 -9.70 35.21
CA ARG A 365 -7.86 -10.31 35.68
C ARG A 365 -6.74 -10.05 34.67
N PRO A 366 -5.56 -9.59 35.15
CA PRO A 366 -4.44 -9.30 34.26
C PRO A 366 -4.03 -10.48 33.39
N PRO A 367 -3.75 -10.29 32.09
CA PRO A 367 -3.36 -11.37 31.21
C PRO A 367 -1.96 -11.90 31.52
N ARG A 368 -1.73 -13.19 31.24
CA ARG A 368 -0.38 -13.74 31.21
C ARG A 368 0.43 -13.03 30.14
N LYS A 369 1.71 -12.69 30.42
CA LYS A 369 2.58 -11.91 29.50
C LYS A 369 1.97 -10.55 29.09
N GLY A 370 1.30 -9.85 30.01
CA GLY A 370 0.68 -8.54 29.75
C GLY A 370 1.66 -7.48 29.22
N MET A 371 2.96 -7.60 29.53
CA MET A 371 4.00 -6.72 28.97
C MET A 371 4.06 -6.83 27.43
N LEU A 372 4.10 -8.05 26.90
CA LEU A 372 4.17 -8.26 25.45
C LEU A 372 2.91 -7.78 24.74
N LEU A 373 1.74 -8.03 25.34
CA LEU A 373 0.47 -7.53 24.81
C LEU A 373 0.44 -6.00 24.77
N SER A 374 0.87 -5.33 25.84
CA SER A 374 0.92 -3.85 25.88
C SER A 374 1.89 -3.28 24.82
N VAL A 375 3.03 -3.93 24.58
CA VAL A 375 3.98 -3.54 23.54
C VAL A 375 3.36 -3.66 22.14
N PHE A 376 2.69 -4.78 21.83
CA PHE A 376 2.03 -4.96 20.55
C PHE A 376 0.90 -3.96 20.32
N LEU A 377 0.13 -3.65 21.35
CA LEU A 377 -0.94 -2.66 21.27
C LEU A 377 -0.42 -1.23 21.11
N GLY A 378 0.69 -0.92 21.74
CA GLY A 378 1.37 0.37 21.53
C GLY A 378 1.84 0.54 20.08
N GLN A 379 2.54 -0.46 19.55
CA GLN A 379 3.01 -0.44 18.16
C GLN A 379 1.85 -0.50 17.15
N GLY A 380 0.85 -1.32 17.41
CA GLY A 380 -0.33 -1.38 16.54
C GLY A 380 -1.12 -0.06 16.52
N THR A 381 -1.17 0.69 17.62
CA THR A 381 -1.77 2.03 17.66
C THR A 381 -0.97 3.02 16.80
N GLN A 382 0.36 2.97 16.85
CA GLN A 382 1.22 3.78 15.98
C GLN A 382 0.92 3.51 14.51
N ILE A 383 0.88 2.23 14.12
CA ILE A 383 0.59 1.81 12.75
C ILE A 383 -0.83 2.24 12.34
N PHE A 384 -1.82 2.07 13.21
CA PHE A 384 -3.21 2.48 12.94
C PHE A 384 -3.33 3.97 12.64
N ILE A 385 -2.76 4.83 13.50
CA ILE A 385 -2.81 6.28 13.32
C ILE A 385 -2.04 6.69 12.06
N MET A 386 -0.87 6.11 11.84
CA MET A 386 -0.05 6.38 10.64
C MET A 386 -0.83 6.04 9.36
N THR A 387 -1.41 4.85 9.29
CA THR A 387 -2.17 4.39 8.12
C THR A 387 -3.40 5.27 7.87
N PHE A 388 -4.13 5.61 8.92
CA PHE A 388 -5.31 6.50 8.82
C PHE A 388 -4.92 7.87 8.27
N ILE A 389 -3.90 8.52 8.85
CA ILE A 389 -3.46 9.86 8.41
C ILE A 389 -2.92 9.80 6.98
N THR A 390 -2.10 8.81 6.65
CA THR A 390 -1.53 8.67 5.31
C THR A 390 -2.61 8.48 4.25
N LEU A 391 -3.57 7.58 4.47
CA LEU A 391 -4.67 7.35 3.54
C LEU A 391 -5.60 8.58 3.44
N PHE A 392 -5.86 9.25 4.55
CA PHE A 392 -6.67 10.47 4.56
C PHE A 392 -6.02 11.60 3.75
N LEU A 393 -4.70 11.83 3.94
CA LEU A 393 -3.95 12.81 3.15
C LEU A 393 -3.88 12.42 1.67
N ALA A 394 -3.76 11.12 1.38
CA ALA A 394 -3.79 10.63 0.01
C ALA A 394 -5.16 10.86 -0.67
N CYS A 395 -6.26 10.64 0.04
CA CYS A 395 -7.61 10.92 -0.47
C CYS A 395 -7.88 12.41 -0.69
N LEU A 396 -7.25 13.29 0.08
CA LEU A 396 -7.32 14.73 -0.11
C LEU A 396 -6.44 15.24 -1.27
N GLY A 397 -5.65 14.36 -1.91
CA GLY A 397 -4.77 14.70 -3.03
C GLY A 397 -3.41 15.28 -2.63
N PHE A 398 -3.09 15.35 -1.33
CA PHE A 398 -1.76 15.82 -0.88
C PHE A 398 -0.62 14.89 -1.30
N LEU A 399 -0.89 13.59 -1.41
CA LEU A 399 0.07 12.57 -1.82
C LEU A 399 -0.18 12.16 -3.29
N SER A 400 -0.23 13.14 -4.17
CA SER A 400 -0.40 12.95 -5.61
C SER A 400 0.83 12.27 -6.24
N PRO A 401 0.66 11.47 -7.32
CA PRO A 401 1.78 10.94 -8.10
C PRO A 401 2.69 12.03 -8.70
N ALA A 402 2.18 13.26 -8.83
CA ALA A 402 2.98 14.42 -9.23
C ALA A 402 4.13 14.70 -8.26
N ASN A 403 3.93 14.42 -6.98
CA ASN A 403 4.94 14.54 -5.93
C ASN A 403 5.58 13.17 -5.68
N ARG A 404 6.51 12.76 -6.52
CA ARG A 404 7.18 11.46 -6.43
C ARG A 404 7.78 11.23 -5.04
N GLY A 405 7.60 10.02 -4.50
CA GLY A 405 8.10 9.63 -3.18
C GLY A 405 7.41 10.29 -1.99
N ALA A 406 6.44 11.20 -2.19
CA ALA A 406 5.74 11.89 -1.09
C ALA A 406 5.03 10.92 -0.16
N LEU A 407 4.42 9.85 -0.68
CA LEU A 407 3.73 8.83 0.10
C LEU A 407 4.67 8.15 1.11
N MET A 408 5.80 7.64 0.65
CA MET A 408 6.76 6.95 1.52
C MET A 408 7.44 7.90 2.49
N THR A 409 7.78 9.11 2.04
CA THR A 409 8.33 10.14 2.92
C THR A 409 7.34 10.49 4.03
N CYS A 410 6.06 10.68 3.70
CA CYS A 410 5.00 10.94 4.66
C CYS A 410 4.84 9.77 5.66
N ALA A 411 4.80 8.54 5.17
CA ALA A 411 4.69 7.35 6.02
C ALA A 411 5.86 7.23 7.00
N VAL A 412 7.10 7.42 6.55
CA VAL A 412 8.30 7.37 7.41
C VAL A 412 8.29 8.49 8.44
N VAL A 413 7.98 9.72 8.03
CA VAL A 413 7.91 10.87 8.95
C VAL A 413 6.83 10.65 10.01
N LEU A 414 5.64 10.22 9.61
CA LEU A 414 4.56 9.90 10.55
C LEU A 414 4.95 8.76 11.49
N TRP A 415 5.58 7.70 10.98
CA TRP A 415 6.04 6.60 11.82
C TRP A 415 7.03 7.08 12.89
N VAL A 416 7.99 7.92 12.52
CA VAL A 416 8.97 8.50 13.45
C VAL A 416 8.29 9.39 14.51
N LEU A 417 7.34 10.25 14.11
CA LEU A 417 6.68 11.20 15.02
C LEU A 417 5.64 10.53 15.93
N LEU A 418 4.98 9.47 15.48
CA LEU A 418 3.93 8.77 16.22
C LEU A 418 4.47 7.79 17.30
N GLY A 419 5.74 7.85 17.64
CA GLY A 419 6.30 7.16 18.81
C GLY A 419 5.61 7.55 20.12
N THR A 420 5.18 8.82 20.25
CA THR A 420 4.49 9.32 21.46
C THR A 420 3.19 8.57 21.76
N PRO A 421 2.20 8.43 20.86
CA PRO A 421 1.01 7.63 21.13
C PRO A 421 1.31 6.14 21.37
N ALA A 422 2.32 5.57 20.70
CA ALA A 422 2.74 4.20 20.94
C ALA A 422 3.18 3.97 22.39
N GLY A 423 4.10 4.82 22.86
CA GLY A 423 4.58 4.80 24.25
C GLY A 423 3.47 5.05 25.26
N TYR A 424 2.58 5.99 24.99
CA TYR A 424 1.45 6.32 25.86
C TYR A 424 0.49 5.14 26.05
N VAL A 425 0.04 4.53 24.96
CA VAL A 425 -0.90 3.39 25.00
C VAL A 425 -0.26 2.19 25.65
N SER A 426 0.97 1.84 25.29
CA SER A 426 1.70 0.73 25.92
C SER A 426 1.85 0.93 27.43
N ALA A 427 2.26 2.11 27.87
CA ALA A 427 2.44 2.44 29.28
C ALA A 427 1.13 2.38 30.07
N ARG A 428 0.04 2.96 29.50
CA ARG A 428 -1.29 2.97 30.13
C ARG A 428 -1.81 1.57 30.36
N LEU A 429 -1.74 0.71 29.33
CA LEU A 429 -2.22 -0.67 29.43
C LEU A 429 -1.35 -1.51 30.35
N TYR A 430 -0.02 -1.35 30.26
CA TYR A 430 0.88 -2.09 31.14
C TYR A 430 0.68 -1.75 32.62
N LYS A 431 0.44 -0.47 32.94
CA LYS A 431 0.08 -0.04 34.29
C LYS A 431 -1.27 -0.61 34.73
N THR A 432 -2.25 -0.68 33.84
CA THR A 432 -3.56 -1.27 34.11
C THR A 432 -3.45 -2.79 34.39
N PHE A 433 -2.49 -3.47 33.76
CA PHE A 433 -2.20 -4.88 34.04
C PHE A 433 -1.37 -5.09 35.33
N GLY A 434 -1.09 -4.04 36.09
CA GLY A 434 -0.32 -4.14 37.35
C GLY A 434 1.20 -4.36 37.13
N GLY A 435 1.72 -3.97 35.98
CA GLY A 435 3.13 -4.14 35.65
C GLY A 435 4.05 -3.16 36.36
N GLU A 436 5.14 -3.66 36.93
CA GLU A 436 6.14 -2.85 37.67
C GLU A 436 7.38 -2.46 36.84
N LYS A 437 7.76 -3.30 35.87
CA LYS A 437 9.00 -3.13 35.07
C LYS A 437 8.82 -2.13 33.93
N TRP A 438 8.58 -0.86 34.26
CA TRP A 438 8.29 0.17 33.29
C TRP A 438 9.40 0.42 32.27
N LYS A 439 10.69 0.38 32.70
CA LYS A 439 11.84 0.59 31.81
C LYS A 439 11.88 -0.47 30.68
N THR A 440 11.68 -1.73 31.04
CA THR A 440 11.66 -2.85 30.09
C THR A 440 10.48 -2.72 29.11
N ASN A 441 9.30 -2.33 29.61
CA ASN A 441 8.14 -2.11 28.75
C ASN A 441 8.39 -1.04 27.69
N VAL A 442 8.92 0.14 28.11
CA VAL A 442 9.20 1.24 27.18
C VAL A 442 10.27 0.85 26.17
N LEU A 443 11.34 0.21 26.62
CA LEU A 443 12.42 -0.24 25.74
C LEU A 443 11.91 -1.25 24.71
N LEU A 444 11.14 -2.24 25.13
CA LEU A 444 10.53 -3.21 24.21
C LEU A 444 9.56 -2.54 23.24
N THR A 445 8.77 -1.58 23.70
CA THR A 445 7.87 -0.82 22.80
C THR A 445 8.65 -0.05 21.73
N ALA A 446 9.79 0.55 22.09
CA ALA A 446 10.59 1.31 21.14
C ALA A 446 11.41 0.44 20.18
N LEU A 447 11.80 -0.79 20.57
CA LEU A 447 12.80 -1.58 19.84
C LEU A 447 12.28 -2.89 19.27
N LEU A 448 11.31 -3.58 19.88
CA LEU A 448 10.95 -4.95 19.48
C LEU A 448 10.39 -5.03 18.06
N CYS A 449 9.25 -4.43 17.81
CA CYS A 449 8.61 -4.52 16.49
C CYS A 449 9.39 -3.76 15.41
N PRO A 450 9.82 -2.50 15.64
CA PRO A 450 10.66 -1.81 14.67
C PRO A 450 11.98 -2.53 14.41
N GLY A 451 12.55 -3.17 15.42
CA GLY A 451 13.79 -3.94 15.29
C GLY A 451 13.64 -5.18 14.42
N ILE A 452 12.52 -5.90 14.54
CA ILE A 452 12.21 -7.04 13.67
C ILE A 452 12.06 -6.59 12.23
N VAL A 453 11.28 -5.52 11.99
CA VAL A 453 11.07 -4.97 10.64
C VAL A 453 12.40 -4.48 10.05
N PHE A 454 13.22 -3.78 10.84
CA PHE A 454 14.52 -3.29 10.37
C PHE A 454 15.50 -4.45 10.08
N ALA A 455 15.50 -5.50 10.89
CA ALA A 455 16.38 -6.67 10.67
C ALA A 455 16.02 -7.39 9.36
N ASP A 456 14.74 -7.62 9.10
CA ASP A 456 14.28 -8.22 7.85
C ASP A 456 14.60 -7.32 6.64
N PHE A 457 14.28 -6.03 6.74
CA PHE A 457 14.61 -5.04 5.74
C PHE A 457 16.12 -4.96 5.44
N PHE A 458 16.97 -5.04 6.46
CA PHE A 458 18.41 -5.05 6.29
C PHE A 458 18.90 -6.32 5.56
N LEU A 459 18.34 -7.49 5.91
CA LEU A 459 18.65 -8.74 5.20
C LEU A 459 18.25 -8.68 3.72
N MET A 460 17.04 -8.15 3.42
CA MET A 460 16.61 -7.95 2.03
C MET A 460 17.54 -6.98 1.30
N ASN A 461 17.98 -5.90 1.96
CA ASN A 461 18.90 -4.94 1.36
C ASN A 461 20.29 -5.53 1.06
N LEU A 462 20.77 -6.47 1.88
CA LEU A 462 22.02 -7.20 1.59
C LEU A 462 21.91 -8.04 0.31
N ILE A 463 20.75 -8.67 0.08
CA ILE A 463 20.50 -9.44 -1.16
C ILE A 463 20.49 -8.48 -2.35
N LEU A 464 19.81 -7.33 -2.23
CA LEU A 464 19.76 -6.31 -3.28
C LEU A 464 21.15 -5.76 -3.62
N TRP A 465 22.02 -5.57 -2.64
CA TRP A 465 23.42 -5.18 -2.88
C TRP A 465 24.22 -6.27 -3.59
N GLY A 466 23.98 -7.54 -3.23
CA GLY A 466 24.63 -8.68 -3.87
C GLY A 466 24.26 -8.83 -5.34
N GLU A 467 23.01 -8.55 -5.70
CA GLU A 467 22.49 -8.62 -7.07
C GLU A 467 22.73 -7.32 -7.88
N GLY A 468 23.32 -6.28 -7.29
CA GLY A 468 23.54 -5.00 -7.96
C GLY A 468 22.26 -4.26 -8.35
N SER A 469 21.16 -4.47 -7.62
CA SER A 469 19.85 -3.86 -7.89
C SER A 469 19.82 -2.38 -7.54
N SER A 470 19.10 -1.58 -8.34
CA SER A 470 18.85 -0.15 -8.07
C SER A 470 18.00 0.11 -6.81
N ALA A 471 17.21 -0.89 -6.38
CA ALA A 471 16.44 -0.83 -5.15
C ALA A 471 17.29 -0.95 -3.88
N ALA A 472 18.58 -1.28 -4.02
CA ALA A 472 19.51 -1.33 -2.90
C ALA A 472 19.69 0.07 -2.29
N ILE A 473 19.38 0.20 -1.01
CA ILE A 473 19.44 1.49 -0.31
C ILE A 473 20.90 1.85 -0.04
N PRO A 474 21.34 3.06 -0.39
CA PRO A 474 22.67 3.54 -0.10
C PRO A 474 22.96 3.53 1.39
N PHE A 475 24.21 3.23 1.78
CA PHE A 475 24.63 3.16 3.18
C PHE A 475 24.33 4.45 3.95
N GLY A 476 24.51 5.63 3.33
CA GLY A 476 24.19 6.91 3.95
C GLY A 476 22.71 7.05 4.32
N THR A 477 21.80 6.59 3.47
CA THR A 477 20.34 6.60 3.73
C THR A 477 19.98 5.62 4.84
N LEU A 478 20.63 4.45 4.89
CA LEU A 478 20.44 3.48 5.98
C LEU A 478 20.82 4.09 7.34
N VAL A 479 21.97 4.77 7.41
CA VAL A 479 22.42 5.49 8.61
C VAL A 479 21.43 6.60 8.98
N ALA A 480 20.90 7.34 7.99
CA ALA A 480 19.89 8.38 8.23
C ALA A 480 18.60 7.80 8.84
N ILE A 481 18.11 6.66 8.36
CA ILE A 481 16.93 5.98 8.92
C ILE A 481 17.21 5.56 10.37
N LEU A 482 18.36 4.99 10.65
CA LEU A 482 18.76 4.64 12.01
C LEU A 482 18.85 5.87 12.92
N ALA A 483 19.41 6.97 12.43
CA ALA A 483 19.49 8.22 13.17
C ALA A 483 18.09 8.79 13.49
N LEU A 484 17.14 8.73 12.56
CA LEU A 484 15.76 9.14 12.78
C LEU A 484 15.07 8.22 13.82
N TRP A 485 15.29 6.91 13.73
CA TRP A 485 14.73 5.97 14.69
C TRP A 485 15.26 6.18 16.10
N PHE A 486 16.58 6.11 16.29
CA PHE A 486 17.19 6.23 17.62
C PHE A 486 17.21 7.67 18.14
N GLY A 487 17.35 8.68 17.27
CA GLY A 487 17.44 10.08 17.65
C GLY A 487 16.09 10.76 17.90
N ILE A 488 15.02 10.33 17.23
CA ILE A 488 13.71 10.97 17.32
C ILE A 488 12.64 10.01 17.82
N SER A 489 12.44 8.86 17.17
CA SER A 489 11.33 7.97 17.47
C SER A 489 11.43 7.35 18.86
N VAL A 490 12.62 6.87 19.26
CA VAL A 490 12.85 6.29 20.60
C VAL A 490 12.62 7.33 21.71
N PRO A 491 13.21 8.55 21.68
CA PRO A 491 12.91 9.58 22.67
C PRO A 491 11.43 9.96 22.75
N LEU A 492 10.74 10.07 21.62
CA LEU A 492 9.29 10.35 21.59
C LEU A 492 8.48 9.23 22.25
N THR A 493 8.87 7.97 22.07
CA THR A 493 8.25 6.83 22.75
C THR A 493 8.43 6.93 24.27
N PHE A 494 9.61 7.32 24.74
CA PHE A 494 9.87 7.57 26.18
C PHE A 494 9.01 8.71 26.73
N VAL A 495 8.88 9.82 25.99
CA VAL A 495 8.00 10.95 26.36
C VAL A 495 6.54 10.48 26.45
N GLY A 496 6.05 9.72 25.47
CA GLY A 496 4.69 9.15 25.49
C GLY A 496 4.47 8.23 26.69
N ALA A 497 5.43 7.36 26.97
CA ALA A 497 5.38 6.45 28.13
C ALA A 497 5.39 7.20 29.46
N TYR A 498 6.18 8.26 29.59
CA TYR A 498 6.19 9.12 30.78
C TYR A 498 4.79 9.67 31.09
N PHE A 499 4.11 10.24 30.10
CA PHE A 499 2.75 10.72 30.27
C PHE A 499 1.76 9.59 30.55
N GLY A 500 1.95 8.41 29.94
CA GLY A 500 1.13 7.20 30.19
C GLY A 500 1.23 6.70 31.63
N PHE A 501 2.45 6.60 32.18
CA PHE A 501 2.68 6.14 33.56
C PHE A 501 2.31 7.20 34.60
N LYS A 502 2.36 8.51 34.26
CA LYS A 502 1.96 9.60 35.17
C LYS A 502 0.47 9.54 35.49
N LYS A 503 -0.37 9.15 34.55
CA LYS A 503 -1.83 9.00 34.79
C LYS A 503 -2.13 7.75 35.64
N PRO A 504 -3.23 7.76 36.44
CA PRO A 504 -3.65 6.57 37.21
C PRO A 504 -3.97 5.41 36.25
N ALA A 505 -3.97 4.17 36.75
CA ALA A 505 -4.43 3.02 35.99
C ALA A 505 -5.90 3.24 35.53
N ILE A 506 -6.30 2.56 34.45
CA ILE A 506 -7.69 2.64 33.97
C ILE A 506 -8.56 1.93 35.00
N GLU A 507 -9.54 2.65 35.56
CA GLU A 507 -10.49 2.08 36.52
C GLU A 507 -11.36 1.06 35.82
N GLN A 508 -11.45 -0.12 36.43
CA GLN A 508 -12.29 -1.21 35.95
C GLN A 508 -13.67 -1.11 36.62
N PRO A 509 -14.75 -1.39 35.90
CA PRO A 509 -16.12 -1.28 36.44
C PRO A 509 -16.42 -2.29 37.56
N VAL A 510 -15.69 -3.40 37.60
CA VAL A 510 -15.87 -4.48 38.58
C VAL A 510 -14.53 -4.85 39.22
N ARG A 511 -14.55 -5.17 40.52
CA ARG A 511 -13.37 -5.62 41.25
C ARG A 511 -13.03 -7.07 40.91
N THR A 512 -11.74 -7.37 40.77
CA THR A 512 -11.25 -8.75 40.52
C THR A 512 -11.22 -9.56 41.80
N ASN A 513 -11.74 -10.77 41.75
CA ASN A 513 -11.70 -11.72 42.87
C ASN A 513 -10.25 -12.20 43.12
N GLN A 514 -9.95 -12.54 44.41
CA GLN A 514 -8.64 -13.04 44.75
C GLN A 514 -8.41 -14.46 44.20
N ILE A 515 -9.42 -15.33 44.26
CA ILE A 515 -9.36 -16.72 43.79
C ILE A 515 -9.95 -16.80 42.40
N PRO A 516 -9.22 -17.29 41.38
CA PRO A 516 -9.74 -17.44 40.05
C PRO A 516 -10.80 -18.55 39.98
N ARG A 517 -11.88 -18.30 39.24
CA ARG A 517 -12.92 -19.28 38.95
C ARG A 517 -12.39 -20.35 38.00
N GLN A 518 -12.81 -21.60 38.22
CA GLN A 518 -12.54 -22.67 37.27
C GLN A 518 -13.40 -22.49 36.01
N ILE A 519 -12.76 -22.64 34.84
CA ILE A 519 -13.44 -22.55 33.56
C ILE A 519 -14.04 -23.93 33.24
N PRO A 520 -15.34 -24.02 32.89
CA PRO A 520 -15.97 -25.27 32.52
C PRO A 520 -15.38 -25.86 31.23
N GLU A 521 -15.66 -27.13 30.97
CA GLU A 521 -15.23 -27.75 29.71
C GLU A 521 -15.80 -27.03 28.51
N GLN A 522 -14.92 -26.61 27.59
CA GLN A 522 -15.26 -25.83 26.44
C GLN A 522 -15.63 -26.72 25.23
N SER A 523 -16.68 -26.36 24.52
CA SER A 523 -17.02 -26.96 23.23
C SER A 523 -15.90 -26.74 22.18
N PHE A 524 -15.88 -27.50 21.11
CA PHE A 524 -14.86 -27.35 20.06
C PHE A 524 -14.73 -25.90 19.55
N PHE A 525 -15.86 -25.21 19.32
CA PHE A 525 -15.88 -23.84 18.78
C PHE A 525 -15.46 -22.76 19.80
N THR A 526 -15.62 -23.03 21.09
CA THR A 526 -15.23 -22.10 22.16
C THR A 526 -13.80 -22.32 22.65
N LYS A 527 -13.12 -23.38 22.20
CA LYS A 527 -11.69 -23.58 22.46
C LYS A 527 -10.86 -22.41 21.87
N PRO A 528 -9.69 -22.07 22.49
CA PRO A 528 -8.90 -20.91 22.06
C PRO A 528 -8.48 -20.96 20.58
N ILE A 529 -7.87 -22.04 20.14
CA ILE A 529 -7.30 -22.16 18.78
C ILE A 529 -8.39 -22.15 17.69
N PRO A 530 -9.43 -23.02 17.74
CA PRO A 530 -10.49 -22.98 16.73
C PRO A 530 -11.23 -21.63 16.69
N GLY A 531 -11.49 -21.03 17.85
CA GLY A 531 -12.14 -19.71 17.93
C GLY A 531 -11.32 -18.60 17.27
N ILE A 532 -10.01 -18.57 17.47
CA ILE A 532 -9.09 -17.61 16.85
C ILE A 532 -9.07 -17.82 15.32
N VAL A 533 -8.92 -19.07 14.87
CA VAL A 533 -8.88 -19.41 13.44
C VAL A 533 -10.17 -18.99 12.75
N MET A 534 -11.32 -19.34 13.31
CA MET A 534 -12.62 -18.95 12.72
C MET A 534 -12.86 -17.46 12.72
N GLY A 535 -12.39 -16.74 13.74
CA GLY A 535 -12.62 -15.31 13.86
C GLY A 535 -11.93 -14.45 12.81
N GLY A 536 -10.80 -14.91 12.27
CA GLY A 536 -10.09 -14.25 11.19
C GLY A 536 -10.70 -14.45 9.80
N ILE A 537 -11.53 -15.50 9.61
CA ILE A 537 -12.12 -15.81 8.29
C ILE A 537 -13.04 -14.70 7.82
N LEU A 538 -13.89 -14.18 8.68
CA LEU A 538 -14.93 -13.24 8.31
C LEU A 538 -14.38 -11.88 7.87
N PRO A 539 -13.48 -11.22 8.62
CA PRO A 539 -12.83 -10.00 8.14
C PRO A 539 -12.03 -10.21 6.86
N PHE A 540 -11.34 -11.35 6.74
CA PHE A 540 -10.61 -11.69 5.52
C PHE A 540 -11.53 -11.87 4.33
N GLY A 541 -12.66 -12.58 4.50
CA GLY A 541 -13.66 -12.77 3.45
C GLY A 541 -14.24 -11.47 2.91
N CYS A 542 -14.41 -10.47 3.80
CA CYS A 542 -14.91 -9.14 3.40
C CYS A 542 -13.94 -8.38 2.50
N ILE A 543 -12.63 -8.57 2.66
CA ILE A 543 -11.61 -7.86 1.90
C ILE A 543 -10.94 -8.73 0.81
N PHE A 544 -11.32 -10.01 0.69
CA PHE A 544 -10.66 -10.97 -0.20
C PHE A 544 -10.60 -10.50 -1.65
N ILE A 545 -11.73 -10.01 -2.18
CA ILE A 545 -11.80 -9.54 -3.57
C ILE A 545 -11.00 -8.25 -3.74
N GLN A 546 -11.11 -7.32 -2.80
CA GLN A 546 -10.36 -6.07 -2.81
C GLN A 546 -8.85 -6.32 -2.70
N LEU A 547 -8.45 -7.33 -1.93
CA LEU A 547 -7.06 -7.72 -1.76
C LEU A 547 -6.43 -8.17 -3.08
N PHE A 548 -7.19 -8.90 -3.92
CA PHE A 548 -6.72 -9.27 -5.26
C PHE A 548 -6.35 -8.03 -6.09
N PHE A 549 -7.24 -7.03 -6.13
CA PHE A 549 -6.97 -5.79 -6.86
C PHE A 549 -5.81 -4.99 -6.26
N ILE A 550 -5.71 -4.94 -4.94
CA ILE A 550 -4.60 -4.26 -4.24
C ILE A 550 -3.27 -4.91 -4.59
N LEU A 551 -3.16 -6.24 -4.49
CA LEU A 551 -1.94 -6.95 -4.83
C LEU A 551 -1.58 -6.77 -6.30
N ASN A 552 -2.54 -6.90 -7.19
CA ASN A 552 -2.30 -6.66 -8.61
C ASN A 552 -1.77 -5.24 -8.88
N SER A 553 -2.33 -4.24 -8.24
CA SER A 553 -1.89 -2.83 -8.39
C SER A 553 -0.51 -2.56 -7.77
N ILE A 554 -0.18 -3.21 -6.66
CA ILE A 554 1.15 -3.12 -6.05
C ILE A 554 2.21 -3.67 -7.01
N TRP A 555 1.98 -4.86 -7.55
CA TRP A 555 2.94 -5.51 -8.45
C TRP A 555 3.01 -4.88 -9.83
N SER A 556 1.94 -4.22 -10.28
CA SER A 556 1.93 -3.42 -11.52
C SER A 556 2.46 -1.99 -11.34
N HIS A 557 3.01 -1.65 -10.18
CA HIS A 557 3.50 -0.31 -9.81
C HIS A 557 2.46 0.83 -9.95
N GLN A 558 1.17 0.51 -9.82
CA GLN A 558 0.04 1.43 -10.02
C GLN A 558 -0.62 1.87 -8.70
N MET A 559 0.11 1.90 -7.59
CA MET A 559 -0.43 2.16 -6.25
C MET A 559 -1.14 3.50 -6.09
N TYR A 560 -0.67 4.54 -6.78
CA TYR A 560 -1.17 5.91 -6.61
C TYR A 560 -2.63 6.11 -7.02
N TYR A 561 -3.16 5.23 -7.86
CA TYR A 561 -4.50 5.37 -8.43
C TYR A 561 -5.63 4.81 -7.58
N MET A 562 -5.28 4.09 -6.50
CA MET A 562 -6.22 3.33 -5.69
C MET A 562 -6.43 3.87 -4.27
N PHE A 563 -5.94 5.07 -3.94
CA PHE A 563 -6.02 5.55 -2.55
C PHE A 563 -7.44 5.73 -2.02
N GLY A 564 -8.36 6.22 -2.84
CA GLY A 564 -9.77 6.30 -2.45
C GLY A 564 -10.37 4.93 -2.19
N PHE A 565 -10.04 3.94 -3.01
CA PHE A 565 -10.44 2.56 -2.83
C PHE A 565 -9.80 1.94 -1.58
N LEU A 566 -8.51 2.17 -1.36
CA LEU A 566 -7.78 1.70 -0.17
C LEU A 566 -8.36 2.28 1.12
N PHE A 567 -8.74 3.56 1.13
CA PHE A 567 -9.37 4.19 2.29
C PHE A 567 -10.73 3.56 2.60
N LEU A 568 -11.52 3.26 1.59
CA LEU A 568 -12.81 2.58 1.76
C LEU A 568 -12.61 1.16 2.30
N VAL A 569 -11.65 0.40 1.76
CA VAL A 569 -11.29 -0.95 2.25
C VAL A 569 -10.81 -0.90 3.70
N PHE A 570 -10.03 0.12 4.05
CA PHE A 570 -9.59 0.36 5.43
C PHE A 570 -10.79 0.53 6.38
N ILE A 571 -11.79 1.32 6.00
CA ILE A 571 -13.01 1.52 6.81
C ILE A 571 -13.82 0.21 6.94
N ILE A 572 -14.00 -0.51 5.85
CA ILE A 572 -14.68 -1.82 5.85
C ILE A 572 -13.96 -2.79 6.79
N LEU A 573 -12.63 -2.86 6.70
CA LEU A 573 -11.82 -3.72 7.55
C LEU A 573 -11.92 -3.32 9.03
N LEU A 574 -11.89 -2.02 9.34
CA LEU A 574 -12.05 -1.49 10.69
C LEU A 574 -13.37 -1.95 11.31
N ILE A 575 -14.46 -1.81 10.57
CA ILE A 575 -15.80 -2.18 11.05
C ILE A 575 -15.90 -3.69 11.21
N THR A 576 -15.51 -4.47 10.19
CA THR A 576 -15.64 -5.94 10.21
C THR A 576 -14.75 -6.60 11.27
N CYS A 577 -13.51 -6.13 11.46
CA CYS A 577 -12.65 -6.63 12.54
C CYS A 577 -13.24 -6.33 13.92
N SER A 578 -13.76 -5.12 14.12
CA SER A 578 -14.37 -4.72 15.38
C SER A 578 -15.61 -5.56 15.70
N GLU A 579 -16.52 -5.71 14.76
CA GLU A 579 -17.80 -6.41 14.95
C GLU A 579 -17.59 -7.93 15.11
N ALA A 580 -16.76 -8.54 14.27
CA ALA A 580 -16.47 -9.98 14.37
C ALA A 580 -15.80 -10.32 15.71
N THR A 581 -14.89 -9.48 16.17
CA THR A 581 -14.18 -9.71 17.43
C THR A 581 -15.08 -9.50 18.64
N ILE A 582 -15.96 -8.49 18.62
CA ILE A 582 -16.97 -8.26 19.67
C ILE A 582 -17.91 -9.47 19.75
N LEU A 583 -18.41 -9.95 18.61
CA LEU A 583 -19.32 -11.10 18.55
C LEU A 583 -18.70 -12.35 19.19
N LEU A 584 -17.46 -12.67 18.79
CA LEU A 584 -16.77 -13.85 19.34
C LEU A 584 -16.41 -13.67 20.80
N CYS A 585 -16.02 -12.46 21.23
CA CYS A 585 -15.76 -12.16 22.63
C CYS A 585 -17.02 -12.38 23.47
N TYR A 586 -18.19 -11.93 22.99
CA TYR A 586 -19.47 -12.18 23.67
C TYR A 586 -19.77 -13.69 23.82
N PHE A 587 -19.60 -14.47 22.77
CA PHE A 587 -19.81 -15.94 22.85
C PHE A 587 -18.84 -16.63 23.82
N HIS A 588 -17.59 -16.17 23.87
CA HIS A 588 -16.61 -16.70 24.83
C HIS A 588 -16.98 -16.37 26.29
N LEU A 589 -17.43 -15.16 26.54
CA LEU A 589 -17.92 -14.77 27.86
C LEU A 589 -19.17 -15.54 28.26
N CYS A 590 -20.10 -15.81 27.32
CA CYS A 590 -21.27 -16.67 27.55
C CYS A 590 -20.87 -18.11 27.87
N ALA A 591 -19.76 -18.60 27.34
CA ALA A 591 -19.18 -19.91 27.67
C ALA A 591 -18.33 -19.92 28.95
N GLU A 592 -18.41 -18.85 29.76
CA GLU A 592 -17.72 -18.65 31.03
C GLU A 592 -16.18 -18.63 30.93
N ASP A 593 -15.62 -18.33 29.73
CA ASP A 593 -14.20 -18.13 29.55
C ASP A 593 -13.84 -16.65 29.66
N TYR A 594 -13.13 -16.26 30.71
CA TYR A 594 -12.75 -14.87 30.98
C TYR A 594 -11.40 -14.46 30.41
N HIS A 595 -10.70 -15.39 29.68
CA HIS A 595 -9.40 -15.09 29.06
C HIS A 595 -9.52 -14.36 27.72
N TRP A 596 -10.20 -13.22 27.69
CA TRP A 596 -10.49 -12.49 26.45
C TRP A 596 -9.34 -11.60 25.94
N TRP A 597 -8.40 -11.18 26.78
CA TRP A 597 -7.35 -10.20 26.44
C TRP A 597 -6.51 -10.61 25.22
N TRP A 598 -5.78 -11.70 25.31
CA TRP A 598 -5.01 -12.22 24.19
C TRP A 598 -5.89 -12.74 23.06
N ARG A 599 -7.03 -13.30 23.41
CA ARG A 599 -7.92 -13.88 22.44
C ARG A 599 -8.51 -12.80 21.52
N SER A 600 -8.91 -11.63 22.03
CA SER A 600 -9.40 -10.53 21.21
C SER A 600 -8.34 -10.00 20.23
N PHE A 601 -7.10 -9.88 20.68
CA PHE A 601 -5.98 -9.47 19.84
C PHE A 601 -5.69 -10.51 18.75
N LEU A 602 -5.56 -11.78 19.13
CA LEU A 602 -5.21 -12.86 18.19
C LEU A 602 -6.33 -13.19 17.20
N THR A 603 -7.59 -13.13 17.61
CA THR A 603 -8.74 -13.40 16.73
C THR A 603 -8.77 -12.44 15.55
N SER A 604 -8.65 -11.15 15.81
CA SER A 604 -8.59 -10.15 14.75
C SER A 604 -7.25 -10.22 14.00
N GLY A 605 -6.13 -10.42 14.71
CA GLY A 605 -4.80 -10.54 14.13
C GLY A 605 -4.65 -11.75 13.19
N PHE A 606 -5.43 -12.81 13.38
CA PHE A 606 -5.37 -14.00 12.52
C PHE A 606 -5.79 -13.71 11.06
N THR A 607 -6.48 -12.61 10.82
CA THR A 607 -6.73 -12.10 9.47
C THR A 607 -5.43 -11.94 8.67
N ALA A 608 -4.34 -11.56 9.33
CA ALA A 608 -3.03 -11.45 8.69
C ALA A 608 -2.44 -12.81 8.25
N VAL A 609 -2.76 -13.88 8.96
CA VAL A 609 -2.34 -15.24 8.57
C VAL A 609 -3.05 -15.65 7.28
N TYR A 610 -4.32 -15.34 7.14
CA TYR A 610 -5.04 -15.58 5.88
C TYR A 610 -4.50 -14.72 4.74
N LEU A 611 -4.10 -13.47 5.02
CA LEU A 611 -3.40 -12.63 4.06
C LEU A 611 -2.10 -13.28 3.58
N PHE A 612 -1.31 -13.85 4.48
CA PHE A 612 -0.09 -14.56 4.13
C PHE A 612 -0.35 -15.78 3.26
N ILE A 613 -1.33 -16.62 3.64
CA ILE A 613 -1.73 -17.81 2.85
C ILE A 613 -2.16 -17.38 1.45
N TYR A 614 -2.92 -16.29 1.34
CA TYR A 614 -3.34 -15.76 0.06
C TYR A 614 -2.16 -15.22 -0.76
N ALA A 615 -1.20 -14.53 -0.15
CA ALA A 615 0.00 -14.07 -0.83
C ALA A 615 0.85 -15.22 -1.38
N VAL A 616 0.95 -16.34 -0.63
CA VAL A 616 1.59 -17.58 -1.10
C VAL A 616 0.82 -18.15 -2.30
N HIS A 617 -0.50 -18.23 -2.23
CA HIS A 617 -1.32 -18.70 -3.35
C HIS A 617 -1.15 -17.79 -4.59
N TYR A 618 -1.15 -16.48 -4.40
CA TYR A 618 -0.95 -15.49 -5.47
C TYR A 618 0.38 -15.67 -6.16
N PHE A 619 1.46 -15.90 -5.40
CA PHE A 619 2.79 -16.18 -5.94
C PHE A 619 2.80 -17.35 -6.91
N PHE A 620 2.21 -18.50 -6.51
CA PHE A 620 2.21 -19.70 -7.36
C PHE A 620 1.18 -19.66 -8.49
N SER A 621 0.09 -18.90 -8.37
CA SER A 621 -1.00 -18.92 -9.35
C SER A 621 -0.95 -17.79 -10.37
N LYS A 622 -0.38 -16.63 -10.02
CA LYS A 622 -0.42 -15.41 -10.84
C LYS A 622 0.94 -14.86 -11.21
N LEU A 623 1.93 -14.96 -10.32
CA LEU A 623 3.26 -14.44 -10.56
C LEU A 623 4.13 -15.51 -11.21
N GLN A 624 4.85 -15.13 -12.27
CA GLN A 624 5.83 -15.98 -12.94
C GLN A 624 7.25 -15.55 -12.58
N ILE A 625 7.51 -15.39 -11.28
CA ILE A 625 8.79 -14.93 -10.79
C ILE A 625 9.82 -16.04 -10.97
N ILE A 626 10.88 -15.73 -11.72
CA ILE A 626 12.01 -16.61 -11.96
C ILE A 626 13.22 -16.08 -11.18
N GLY A 627 13.83 -16.91 -10.38
CA GLY A 627 15.04 -16.57 -9.64
C GLY A 627 14.90 -16.69 -8.13
N MET A 628 15.95 -17.19 -7.48
CA MET A 628 16.00 -17.41 -6.05
C MET A 628 15.95 -16.07 -5.28
N ALA A 629 16.72 -15.08 -5.72
CA ALA A 629 16.78 -13.76 -5.08
C ALA A 629 15.41 -13.05 -5.10
N SER A 630 14.74 -13.02 -6.26
CA SER A 630 13.41 -12.44 -6.39
C SER A 630 12.36 -13.15 -5.52
N THR A 631 12.43 -14.47 -5.40
CA THR A 631 11.55 -15.26 -4.53
C THR A 631 11.76 -14.89 -3.05
N ILE A 632 13.01 -14.83 -2.60
CA ILE A 632 13.32 -14.46 -1.21
C ILE A 632 12.86 -13.04 -0.91
N LEU A 633 13.08 -12.09 -1.82
CA LEU A 633 12.63 -10.71 -1.68
C LEU A 633 11.11 -10.61 -1.60
N TYR A 634 10.38 -11.34 -2.45
CA TYR A 634 8.93 -11.39 -2.40
C TYR A 634 8.42 -11.81 -1.02
N PHE A 635 8.93 -12.93 -0.50
CA PHE A 635 8.50 -13.43 0.80
C PHE A 635 8.96 -12.55 1.96
N GLY A 636 10.16 -11.96 1.89
CA GLY A 636 10.65 -11.01 2.90
C GLY A 636 9.74 -9.78 3.01
N TYR A 637 9.47 -9.09 1.92
CA TYR A 637 8.55 -7.95 1.92
C TYR A 637 7.13 -8.34 2.32
N THR A 638 6.66 -9.52 1.90
CA THR A 638 5.35 -10.05 2.33
C THR A 638 5.31 -10.27 3.84
N MET A 639 6.38 -10.78 4.45
CA MET A 639 6.44 -10.98 5.91
C MET A 639 6.37 -9.65 6.67
N ILE A 640 7.04 -8.60 6.20
CA ILE A 640 6.93 -7.26 6.78
C ILE A 640 5.47 -6.76 6.71
N MET A 641 4.84 -6.87 5.54
CA MET A 641 3.43 -6.45 5.36
C MET A 641 2.48 -7.24 6.27
N VAL A 642 2.67 -8.55 6.38
CA VAL A 642 1.86 -9.43 7.25
C VAL A 642 2.05 -9.07 8.72
N LEU A 643 3.26 -8.79 9.17
CA LEU A 643 3.53 -8.37 10.56
C LEU A 643 2.85 -7.03 10.88
N ILE A 644 2.98 -6.05 10.00
CA ILE A 644 2.33 -4.74 10.15
C ILE A 644 0.81 -4.91 10.18
N PHE A 645 0.25 -5.71 9.30
CA PHE A 645 -1.18 -5.99 9.23
C PHE A 645 -1.69 -6.76 10.45
N PHE A 646 -0.90 -7.69 10.99
CA PHE A 646 -1.19 -8.41 12.22
C PHE A 646 -1.32 -7.46 13.43
N LEU A 647 -0.34 -6.58 13.60
CA LEU A 647 -0.37 -5.58 14.67
C LEU A 647 -1.54 -4.61 14.50
N PHE A 648 -1.82 -4.19 13.28
CA PHE A 648 -2.90 -3.29 12.95
C PHE A 648 -4.28 -3.90 13.27
N THR A 649 -4.59 -5.07 12.70
CA THR A 649 -5.89 -5.73 12.89
C THR A 649 -6.08 -6.21 14.34
N GLY A 650 -5.03 -6.77 14.96
CA GLY A 650 -5.07 -7.19 16.34
C GLY A 650 -5.38 -6.05 17.30
N THR A 651 -4.82 -4.89 17.06
CA THR A 651 -5.09 -3.67 17.86
C THR A 651 -6.52 -3.19 17.72
N ILE A 652 -7.08 -3.20 16.51
CA ILE A 652 -8.49 -2.86 16.26
C ILE A 652 -9.40 -3.79 17.06
N GLY A 653 -9.22 -5.11 16.93
CA GLY A 653 -10.02 -6.09 17.63
C GLY A 653 -9.92 -5.98 19.15
N PHE A 654 -8.72 -5.76 19.66
CA PHE A 654 -8.51 -5.57 21.10
C PHE A 654 -9.24 -4.35 21.64
N PHE A 655 -9.11 -3.18 21.04
CA PHE A 655 -9.77 -1.98 21.53
C PHE A 655 -11.28 -2.05 21.38
N ALA A 656 -11.79 -2.68 20.35
CA ALA A 656 -13.22 -2.93 20.19
C ALA A 656 -13.76 -3.80 21.33
N CYS A 657 -13.11 -4.91 21.64
CA CYS A 657 -13.47 -5.78 22.76
C CYS A 657 -13.29 -5.09 24.12
N PHE A 658 -12.22 -4.34 24.30
CA PHE A 658 -11.98 -3.60 25.55
C PHE A 658 -13.10 -2.59 25.82
N TRP A 659 -13.52 -1.85 24.80
CA TRP A 659 -14.67 -0.95 24.93
C TRP A 659 -15.96 -1.72 25.23
N PHE A 660 -16.20 -2.81 24.51
CA PHE A 660 -17.40 -3.63 24.67
C PHE A 660 -17.49 -4.23 26.07
N VAL A 661 -16.43 -4.89 26.54
CA VAL A 661 -16.38 -5.52 27.88
C VAL A 661 -16.57 -4.48 28.98
N ASN A 662 -15.85 -3.33 28.90
CA ASN A 662 -16.05 -2.25 29.87
C ASN A 662 -17.50 -1.76 29.88
N LYS A 663 -18.12 -1.64 28.69
CA LYS A 663 -19.50 -1.13 28.60
C LYS A 663 -20.52 -2.13 29.17
N ILE A 664 -20.40 -3.41 28.87
CA ILE A 664 -21.30 -4.45 29.39
C ILE A 664 -21.23 -4.49 30.92
N TYR A 665 -20.03 -4.61 31.50
CA TYR A 665 -19.88 -4.75 32.94
C TYR A 665 -20.08 -3.45 33.73
N SER A 666 -20.05 -2.28 33.07
CA SER A 666 -20.42 -1.00 33.72
C SER A 666 -21.93 -0.84 33.94
N VAL A 667 -22.75 -1.58 33.20
CA VAL A 667 -24.24 -1.51 33.28
C VAL A 667 -24.78 -2.55 34.26
N VAL A 668 -24.05 -3.62 34.53
CA VAL A 668 -24.42 -4.68 35.45
C VAL A 668 -24.24 -4.17 36.88
N LYS A 669 -25.33 -4.04 37.65
CA LYS A 669 -25.24 -3.89 39.11
C LYS A 669 -24.81 -5.25 39.67
N VAL A 670 -23.64 -5.28 40.22
CA VAL A 670 -23.13 -6.40 41.01
C VAL A 670 -23.38 -6.01 42.46
N ASP A 671 -24.33 -6.63 43.10
CA ASP A 671 -24.60 -6.50 44.53
C ASP A 671 -23.58 -7.36 45.31
#